data_43fef99216ec41a612fef8c1035aaf1f
#
_entry.id   43fef99216ec41a612fef8c1035aaf1f
#
_cell.length_a   1.000
_cell.length_b   1.000
_cell.length_c   1.000
_cell.angle_alpha   90.00
_cell.angle_beta   90.00
_cell.angle_gamma   90.00
#
_symmetry.space_group_name_H-M   'P 1'
#
loop_
_entity.id
_entity.type
_entity.pdbx_description
1 polymer ?
#
loop_
_entity_poly.entity_id
_entity_poly.type
_entity_poly.pdbx_seq_one_letter_code
_entity_poly.pdbx_strand_id
1 'polypeptide(L)'
;MAKTTTGQIVNLLSNDVNKFDQVTIFLHFLWAGPIQAVAVTVLLWMEIGPSCLAGMAVLIILLPVQTCIGRLFSSLRSKTAALTDVRIRTMNEVISGMKIIKMYAWEKSFAELVNGLRRKEIAMIMKSSYLRGLNLASFFVASKITVFMTFMAYVLLGNVISASRVFVAVSLYGAVRLTVTLFFPAAVERVSEAVVSIRRIKNFLILDEVSHFKPQLHSNNENVILHVQDLTCYWDKNLESPALQQISFTVRRGELLAVIGPVGAGKSSLLSAVLGELPKDKGLINATGRIAYVSQQPWVFSGTVRSNILFDKEYEKEKYEKVLKVCALKKDLELLANGDLTVIGDRGATLSGGQKARVNLARAVYQDADIYLLDDPLSAVDAEVGRHLFEKCICQALHQKISVLVTHQLQYLRAANQILILKDGKMVGKGTYSEFLRSGIDFASLLKKDEEVEQPSVPGTPNLKSARSRTFSESSVWSQDSSVHSQKDGAVEQQPAENALAAVPEESRSEGKITFKIYRKYFTAGANYFVIFMLIVFNILAQVAYVLQDWWLSYWAHHQEKLNVTTNGNNGANETEHLDLNFYLGIYAGLTVATILFGIIRSLLVFQVLVNSGQTLHNRMFQSILRAPVLFFDRNPIGKYNSKKSPNL
;
A
#
# COMPACT_ATOMS: atom_id res chain seq x y z
N MET A 1 20.32 -2.69 9.85
CA MET A 1 18.85 -2.58 9.92
C MET A 1 18.20 -1.63 8.90
N ALA A 2 18.92 -0.76 8.23
CA ALA A 2 18.35 0.19 7.26
C ALA A 2 18.13 -0.36 5.83
N LYS A 3 18.20 -1.68 5.61
CA LYS A 3 18.09 -2.26 4.25
C LYS A 3 16.67 -2.45 3.75
N THR A 4 15.65 -2.39 4.62
CA THR A 4 14.24 -2.56 4.28
C THR A 4 13.35 -1.58 5.04
N THR A 5 12.31 -1.07 4.36
CA THR A 5 11.30 -0.21 4.96
C THR A 5 10.01 -1.01 5.22
N THR A 6 9.21 -0.59 6.20
CA THR A 6 7.89 -1.21 6.49
C THR A 6 7.01 -1.27 5.24
N GLY A 7 7.05 -0.23 4.40
CA GLY A 7 6.33 -0.21 3.12
C GLY A 7 6.79 -1.29 2.14
N GLN A 8 8.10 -1.62 2.11
CA GLN A 8 8.62 -2.72 1.30
C GLN A 8 8.14 -4.07 1.79
N ILE A 9 8.09 -4.29 3.12
CA ILE A 9 7.60 -5.54 3.72
C ILE A 9 6.12 -5.75 3.39
N VAL A 10 5.29 -4.72 3.58
CA VAL A 10 3.87 -4.75 3.22
C VAL A 10 3.68 -5.04 1.73
N ASN A 11 4.51 -4.43 0.86
CA ASN A 11 4.46 -4.68 -0.57
C ASN A 11 4.85 -6.11 -0.95
N LEU A 12 5.88 -6.69 -0.31
CA LEU A 12 6.25 -8.10 -0.49
C LEU A 12 5.11 -9.04 -0.09
N LEU A 13 4.49 -8.81 1.08
CA LEU A 13 3.40 -9.65 1.59
C LEU A 13 2.11 -9.55 0.76
N SER A 14 1.75 -8.35 0.28
CA SER A 14 0.49 -8.14 -0.43
C SER A 14 0.60 -8.33 -1.95
N ASN A 15 1.64 -7.78 -2.59
CA ASN A 15 1.74 -7.77 -4.04
C ASN A 15 2.61 -8.92 -4.58
N ASP A 16 3.77 -9.17 -3.98
CA ASP A 16 4.68 -10.19 -4.50
C ASP A 16 4.16 -11.61 -4.21
N VAL A 17 3.56 -11.85 -3.06
CA VAL A 17 2.92 -13.15 -2.75
C VAL A 17 1.72 -13.40 -3.65
N ASN A 18 0.89 -12.39 -3.94
CA ASN A 18 -0.27 -12.53 -4.85
C ASN A 18 0.13 -12.87 -6.31
N LYS A 19 1.41 -12.68 -6.69
CA LYS A 19 1.90 -13.11 -8.00
C LYS A 19 1.89 -14.62 -8.18
N PHE A 20 2.06 -15.39 -7.11
CA PHE A 20 2.02 -16.86 -7.18
C PHE A 20 0.64 -17.36 -7.60
N ASP A 21 -0.44 -16.79 -7.09
CA ASP A 21 -1.80 -17.15 -7.48
C ASP A 21 -2.04 -16.90 -8.98
N GLN A 22 -1.48 -15.79 -9.49
CA GLN A 22 -1.62 -15.46 -10.91
C GLN A 22 -0.80 -16.38 -11.83
N VAL A 23 0.35 -16.88 -11.37
CA VAL A 23 1.22 -17.77 -12.16
C VAL A 23 0.60 -19.16 -12.28
N THR A 24 0.05 -19.69 -11.18
CA THR A 24 -0.50 -21.06 -11.17
C THR A 24 -1.61 -21.26 -12.21
N ILE A 25 -2.42 -20.22 -12.46
CA ILE A 25 -3.51 -20.25 -13.45
C ILE A 25 -2.97 -20.50 -14.88
N PHE A 26 -1.81 -19.92 -15.21
CA PHE A 26 -1.27 -19.95 -16.58
C PHE A 26 -0.09 -20.92 -16.75
N LEU A 27 0.47 -21.45 -15.67
CA LEU A 27 1.71 -22.24 -15.69
C LEU A 27 1.66 -23.42 -16.65
N HIS A 28 0.53 -24.15 -16.69
CA HIS A 28 0.36 -25.31 -17.53
C HIS A 28 0.37 -25.00 -19.03
N PHE A 29 0.09 -23.75 -19.43
CA PHE A 29 0.15 -23.36 -20.85
C PHE A 29 1.58 -23.28 -21.39
N LEU A 30 2.62 -23.26 -20.57
CA LEU A 30 4.01 -23.27 -21.02
C LEU A 30 4.37 -24.52 -21.81
N TRP A 31 3.82 -25.67 -21.41
CA TRP A 31 4.04 -26.95 -22.09
C TRP A 31 2.85 -27.37 -22.94
N ALA A 32 1.62 -27.08 -22.49
CA ALA A 32 0.42 -27.43 -23.23
C ALA A 32 0.30 -26.64 -24.55
N GLY A 33 0.70 -25.38 -24.57
CA GLY A 33 0.67 -24.55 -25.78
C GLY A 33 1.49 -25.09 -26.95
N PRO A 34 2.79 -25.34 -26.79
CA PRO A 34 3.62 -25.94 -27.81
C PRO A 34 3.14 -27.33 -28.26
N ILE A 35 2.75 -28.19 -27.33
CA ILE A 35 2.25 -29.55 -27.66
C ILE A 35 0.98 -29.46 -28.50
N GLN A 36 0.02 -28.62 -28.10
CA GLN A 36 -1.21 -28.42 -28.86
C GLN A 36 -0.93 -27.82 -30.26
N ALA A 37 -0.01 -26.87 -30.37
CA ALA A 37 0.38 -26.30 -31.66
C ALA A 37 0.95 -27.36 -32.62
N VAL A 38 1.83 -28.24 -32.12
CA VAL A 38 2.39 -29.35 -32.92
C VAL A 38 1.30 -30.34 -33.32
N ALA A 39 0.45 -30.78 -32.39
CA ALA A 39 -0.62 -31.73 -32.66
C ALA A 39 -1.59 -31.18 -33.73
N VAL A 40 -2.01 -29.93 -33.60
CA VAL A 40 -2.91 -29.30 -34.61
C VAL A 40 -2.20 -29.10 -35.96
N THR A 41 -0.91 -28.79 -35.98
CA THR A 41 -0.15 -28.68 -37.24
C THR A 41 -0.14 -30.04 -37.97
N VAL A 42 0.07 -31.14 -37.24
CA VAL A 42 0.05 -32.49 -37.83
C VAL A 42 -1.35 -32.83 -38.38
N LEU A 43 -2.41 -32.53 -37.64
CA LEU A 43 -3.79 -32.76 -38.13
C LEU A 43 -4.12 -31.93 -39.35
N LEU A 44 -3.75 -30.66 -39.35
CA LEU A 44 -3.92 -29.76 -40.51
C LEU A 44 -3.10 -30.22 -41.73
N TRP A 45 -1.89 -30.75 -41.49
CA TRP A 45 -1.06 -31.28 -42.56
C TRP A 45 -1.74 -32.50 -43.28
N MET A 46 -2.39 -33.34 -42.48
CA MET A 46 -3.12 -34.51 -43.05
C MET A 46 -4.33 -34.08 -43.89
N GLU A 47 -4.98 -32.97 -43.57
CA GLU A 47 -6.21 -32.49 -44.24
C GLU A 47 -5.94 -31.53 -45.42
N ILE A 48 -4.99 -30.62 -45.25
CA ILE A 48 -4.79 -29.49 -46.19
C ILE A 48 -3.38 -29.53 -46.84
N GLY A 49 -2.52 -30.47 -46.35
CA GLY A 49 -1.15 -30.59 -46.84
C GLY A 49 -0.26 -29.38 -46.44
N PRO A 50 0.77 -29.04 -47.27
CA PRO A 50 1.76 -28.03 -46.90
C PRO A 50 1.19 -26.61 -46.76
N SER A 51 -0.03 -26.34 -47.26
CA SER A 51 -0.69 -25.03 -47.14
C SER A 51 -0.94 -24.61 -45.69
N CYS A 52 -1.02 -25.55 -44.76
CA CYS A 52 -1.17 -25.27 -43.33
C CYS A 52 0.03 -24.50 -42.75
N LEU A 53 1.23 -24.65 -43.34
CA LEU A 53 2.43 -23.93 -42.90
C LEU A 53 2.30 -22.41 -43.07
N ALA A 54 1.56 -21.93 -44.10
CA ALA A 54 1.32 -20.51 -44.29
C ALA A 54 0.55 -19.89 -43.10
N GLY A 55 -0.49 -20.60 -42.62
CA GLY A 55 -1.22 -20.16 -41.40
C GLY A 55 -0.42 -20.29 -40.14
N MET A 56 0.34 -21.37 -39.96
CA MET A 56 1.22 -21.52 -38.80
C MET A 56 2.34 -20.49 -38.78
N ALA A 57 2.90 -20.11 -39.93
CA ALA A 57 3.89 -19.03 -40.01
C ALA A 57 3.33 -17.69 -39.49
N VAL A 58 2.07 -17.36 -39.80
CA VAL A 58 1.41 -16.17 -39.24
C VAL A 58 1.38 -16.23 -37.69
N LEU A 59 0.98 -17.35 -37.11
CA LEU A 59 0.96 -17.51 -35.63
C LEU A 59 2.36 -17.40 -35.03
N ILE A 60 3.38 -17.99 -35.66
CA ILE A 60 4.77 -17.91 -35.19
C ILE A 60 5.30 -16.47 -35.26
N ILE A 61 5.00 -15.72 -36.35
CA ILE A 61 5.40 -14.32 -36.50
C ILE A 61 4.69 -13.41 -35.48
N LEU A 62 3.45 -13.73 -35.11
CA LEU A 62 2.73 -12.97 -34.09
C LEU A 62 3.35 -13.07 -32.68
N LEU A 63 4.01 -14.17 -32.33
CA LEU A 63 4.63 -14.35 -31.00
C LEU A 63 5.70 -13.28 -30.69
N PRO A 64 6.73 -13.04 -31.53
CA PRO A 64 7.71 -11.98 -31.26
C PRO A 64 7.07 -10.59 -31.30
N VAL A 65 6.08 -10.35 -32.16
CA VAL A 65 5.36 -9.08 -32.22
C VAL A 65 4.62 -8.82 -30.89
N GLN A 66 3.88 -9.78 -30.37
CA GLN A 66 3.19 -9.68 -29.08
C GLN A 66 4.18 -9.53 -27.92
N THR A 67 5.31 -10.22 -27.95
CA THR A 67 6.37 -10.08 -26.93
C THR A 67 6.96 -8.66 -26.94
N CYS A 68 7.18 -8.09 -28.12
CA CYS A 68 7.66 -6.71 -28.26
C CYS A 68 6.63 -5.71 -27.72
N ILE A 69 5.36 -5.88 -28.07
CA ILE A 69 4.24 -5.07 -27.54
C ILE A 69 4.18 -5.21 -26.01
N GLY A 70 4.32 -6.42 -25.46
CA GLY A 70 4.32 -6.68 -24.02
C GLY A 70 5.47 -5.97 -23.29
N ARG A 71 6.69 -6.00 -23.83
CA ARG A 71 7.84 -5.27 -23.28
C ARG A 71 7.64 -3.76 -23.27
N LEU A 72 7.11 -3.22 -24.38
CA LEU A 72 6.81 -1.79 -24.50
C LEU A 72 5.71 -1.38 -23.51
N PHE A 73 4.67 -2.20 -23.36
CA PHE A 73 3.61 -2.00 -22.38
C PHE A 73 4.16 -2.01 -20.94
N SER A 74 5.02 -2.95 -20.59
CA SER A 74 5.66 -3.03 -19.28
C SER A 74 6.50 -1.78 -18.97
N SER A 75 7.28 -1.29 -19.93
CA SER A 75 8.06 -0.06 -19.80
C SER A 75 7.16 1.18 -19.59
N LEU A 76 6.08 1.31 -20.37
CA LEU A 76 5.11 2.40 -20.20
C LEU A 76 4.39 2.32 -18.86
N ARG A 77 4.03 1.11 -18.39
CA ARG A 77 3.40 0.89 -17.10
C ARG A 77 4.32 1.29 -15.94
N SER A 78 5.60 0.96 -16.01
CA SER A 78 6.59 1.38 -15.00
C SER A 78 6.68 2.92 -14.91
N LYS A 79 6.74 3.61 -16.05
CA LYS A 79 6.73 5.09 -16.10
C LYS A 79 5.42 5.67 -15.57
N THR A 80 4.29 5.03 -15.87
CA THR A 80 2.98 5.43 -15.35
C THR A 80 2.93 5.26 -13.84
N ALA A 81 3.43 4.14 -13.29
CA ALA A 81 3.47 3.89 -11.86
C ALA A 81 4.26 4.98 -11.11
N ALA A 82 5.44 5.37 -11.61
CA ALA A 82 6.23 6.45 -11.02
C ALA A 82 5.46 7.79 -10.97
N LEU A 83 4.74 8.15 -12.05
CA LEU A 83 3.91 9.37 -12.07
C LEU A 83 2.69 9.25 -11.14
N THR A 84 2.10 8.07 -11.05
CA THR A 84 1.00 7.77 -10.11
C THR A 84 1.45 7.93 -8.66
N ASP A 85 2.64 7.43 -8.31
CA ASP A 85 3.21 7.53 -6.97
C ASP A 85 3.43 9.00 -6.56
N VAL A 86 4.01 9.82 -7.46
CA VAL A 86 4.18 11.26 -7.23
C VAL A 86 2.83 11.93 -6.99
N ARG A 87 1.82 11.64 -7.84
CA ARG A 87 0.47 12.22 -7.68
C ARG A 87 -0.18 11.78 -6.37
N ILE A 88 -0.10 10.50 -6.02
CA ILE A 88 -0.69 9.98 -4.77
C ILE A 88 -0.03 10.63 -3.57
N ARG A 89 1.30 10.75 -3.57
CA ARG A 89 2.05 11.42 -2.51
C ARG A 89 1.59 12.87 -2.34
N THR A 90 1.57 13.66 -3.42
CA THR A 90 1.09 15.04 -3.38
C THR A 90 -0.37 15.13 -2.92
N MET A 91 -1.25 14.22 -3.38
CA MET A 91 -2.63 14.18 -2.90
C MET A 91 -2.73 13.89 -1.41
N ASN A 92 -1.90 12.98 -0.88
CA ASN A 92 -1.89 12.69 0.56
C ASN A 92 -1.42 13.91 1.37
N GLU A 93 -0.39 14.62 0.89
CA GLU A 93 0.07 15.87 1.50
C GLU A 93 -1.05 16.93 1.50
N VAL A 94 -1.76 17.12 0.38
CA VAL A 94 -2.89 18.04 0.26
C VAL A 94 -4.04 17.65 1.20
N ILE A 95 -4.42 16.38 1.26
CA ILE A 95 -5.52 15.90 2.13
C ILE A 95 -5.13 16.06 3.60
N SER A 96 -3.90 15.73 3.97
CA SER A 96 -3.40 15.87 5.35
C SER A 96 -3.34 17.34 5.79
N GLY A 97 -2.95 18.23 4.88
CA GLY A 97 -2.87 19.67 5.12
C GLY A 97 -4.16 20.45 4.81
N MET A 98 -5.28 19.77 4.52
CA MET A 98 -6.49 20.42 3.99
C MET A 98 -7.03 21.53 4.90
N LYS A 99 -6.93 21.36 6.22
CA LYS A 99 -7.34 22.39 7.19
C LYS A 99 -6.55 23.69 7.00
N ILE A 100 -5.23 23.59 6.84
CA ILE A 100 -4.34 24.72 6.60
C ILE A 100 -4.61 25.33 5.21
N ILE A 101 -4.72 24.49 4.18
CA ILE A 101 -4.99 24.93 2.80
C ILE A 101 -6.29 25.75 2.74
N LYS A 102 -7.34 25.33 3.46
CA LYS A 102 -8.60 26.07 3.53
C LYS A 102 -8.50 27.37 4.33
N MET A 103 -7.74 27.40 5.41
CA MET A 103 -7.51 28.62 6.19
C MET A 103 -6.79 29.71 5.39
N TYR A 104 -5.89 29.31 4.48
CA TYR A 104 -5.15 30.23 3.61
C TYR A 104 -5.78 30.42 2.22
N ALA A 105 -6.93 29.78 1.94
CA ALA A 105 -7.63 29.82 0.65
C ALA A 105 -6.74 29.38 -0.55
N TRP A 106 -5.87 28.39 -0.35
CA TRP A 106 -4.94 27.88 -1.37
C TRP A 106 -5.50 26.71 -2.20
N GLU A 107 -6.79 26.41 -2.10
CA GLU A 107 -7.43 25.27 -2.78
C GLU A 107 -7.22 25.30 -4.28
N LYS A 108 -7.27 26.49 -4.91
CA LYS A 108 -7.13 26.66 -6.35
C LYS A 108 -5.71 26.30 -6.82
N SER A 109 -4.69 26.79 -6.13
CA SER A 109 -3.28 26.54 -6.46
C SER A 109 -2.93 25.05 -6.34
N PHE A 110 -3.38 24.38 -5.27
CA PHE A 110 -3.16 22.95 -5.10
C PHE A 110 -3.99 22.11 -6.07
N ALA A 111 -5.20 22.58 -6.45
CA ALA A 111 -5.98 21.92 -7.51
C ALA A 111 -5.25 21.96 -8.85
N GLU A 112 -4.66 23.06 -9.23
CA GLU A 112 -3.87 23.21 -10.47
C GLU A 112 -2.64 22.31 -10.45
N LEU A 113 -1.93 22.22 -9.32
CA LEU A 113 -0.78 21.33 -9.15
C LEU A 113 -1.15 19.87 -9.37
N VAL A 114 -2.18 19.37 -8.66
CA VAL A 114 -2.64 17.98 -8.78
C VAL A 114 -3.18 17.68 -10.17
N ASN A 115 -3.93 18.60 -10.78
CA ASN A 115 -4.42 18.46 -12.15
C ASN A 115 -3.28 18.42 -13.17
N GLY A 116 -2.20 19.19 -12.96
CA GLY A 116 -0.99 19.15 -13.79
C GLY A 116 -0.30 17.78 -13.75
N LEU A 117 -0.12 17.21 -12.55
CA LEU A 117 0.42 15.86 -12.37
C LEU A 117 -0.49 14.81 -13.02
N ARG A 118 -1.82 14.96 -12.85
CA ARG A 118 -2.80 14.05 -13.46
C ARG A 118 -2.77 14.08 -14.98
N ARG A 119 -2.60 15.24 -15.61
CA ARG A 119 -2.46 15.33 -17.09
C ARG A 119 -1.26 14.54 -17.59
N LYS A 120 -0.10 14.65 -16.91
CA LYS A 120 1.11 13.88 -17.27
C LYS A 120 0.89 12.38 -17.13
N GLU A 121 0.27 11.95 -16.03
CA GLU A 121 -0.08 10.55 -15.77
C GLU A 121 -1.04 10.02 -16.85
N ILE A 122 -2.13 10.74 -17.17
CA ILE A 122 -3.11 10.34 -18.17
C ILE A 122 -2.50 10.24 -19.57
N ALA A 123 -1.57 11.11 -19.93
CA ALA A 123 -0.89 11.01 -21.22
C ALA A 123 -0.12 9.68 -21.36
N MET A 124 0.49 9.18 -20.28
CA MET A 124 1.15 7.87 -20.29
C MET A 124 0.15 6.71 -20.24
N ILE A 125 -0.92 6.84 -19.44
CA ILE A 125 -2.01 5.85 -19.40
C ILE A 125 -2.65 5.71 -20.78
N MET A 126 -2.87 6.81 -21.51
CA MET A 126 -3.45 6.78 -22.85
C MET A 126 -2.57 6.01 -23.83
N LYS A 127 -1.25 6.27 -23.84
CA LYS A 127 -0.29 5.52 -24.68
C LYS A 127 -0.30 4.03 -24.35
N SER A 128 -0.28 3.69 -23.06
CA SER A 128 -0.37 2.31 -22.59
C SER A 128 -1.70 1.64 -22.99
N SER A 129 -2.81 2.38 -22.91
CA SER A 129 -4.14 1.89 -23.28
C SER A 129 -4.29 1.67 -24.79
N TYR A 130 -3.73 2.54 -25.61
CA TYR A 130 -3.70 2.31 -27.07
C TYR A 130 -2.89 1.06 -27.43
N LEU A 131 -1.75 0.85 -26.79
CA LEU A 131 -0.96 -0.35 -26.99
C LEU A 131 -1.71 -1.62 -26.57
N ARG A 132 -2.43 -1.55 -25.45
CA ARG A 132 -3.30 -2.65 -24.99
C ARG A 132 -4.46 -2.89 -25.96
N GLY A 133 -5.06 -1.82 -26.50
CA GLY A 133 -6.11 -1.91 -27.53
C GLY A 133 -5.60 -2.58 -28.80
N LEU A 134 -4.39 -2.22 -29.25
CA LEU A 134 -3.77 -2.83 -30.42
C LEU A 134 -3.46 -4.32 -30.18
N ASN A 135 -2.95 -4.68 -29.01
CA ASN A 135 -2.72 -6.08 -28.65
C ASN A 135 -4.02 -6.89 -28.64
N LEU A 136 -5.09 -6.33 -28.08
CA LEU A 136 -6.42 -6.98 -28.09
C LEU A 136 -6.98 -7.12 -29.49
N ALA A 137 -6.84 -6.10 -30.34
CA ALA A 137 -7.25 -6.15 -31.74
C ALA A 137 -6.47 -7.22 -32.50
N SER A 138 -5.15 -7.31 -32.34
CA SER A 138 -4.31 -8.32 -32.98
C SER A 138 -4.75 -9.75 -32.65
N PHE A 139 -5.15 -10.00 -31.40
CA PHE A 139 -5.69 -11.28 -30.98
C PHE A 139 -6.98 -11.67 -31.74
N PHE A 140 -7.92 -10.75 -31.91
CA PHE A 140 -9.16 -11.01 -32.66
C PHE A 140 -8.91 -11.22 -34.15
N VAL A 141 -7.99 -10.44 -34.71
CA VAL A 141 -7.67 -10.44 -36.15
C VAL A 141 -6.78 -11.62 -36.55
N ALA A 142 -5.91 -12.09 -35.62
CA ALA A 142 -4.95 -13.18 -35.90
C ALA A 142 -5.60 -14.42 -36.51
N SER A 143 -6.74 -14.86 -35.96
CA SER A 143 -7.49 -16.02 -36.51
C SER A 143 -7.90 -15.83 -37.95
N LYS A 144 -8.37 -14.64 -38.32
CA LYS A 144 -8.85 -14.33 -39.64
C LYS A 144 -7.72 -14.26 -40.69
N ILE A 145 -6.60 -13.67 -40.28
CA ILE A 145 -5.39 -13.64 -41.11
C ILE A 145 -4.84 -15.06 -41.31
N THR A 146 -4.80 -15.87 -40.26
CA THR A 146 -4.30 -17.25 -40.34
C THR A 146 -5.11 -18.09 -41.32
N VAL A 147 -6.44 -18.08 -41.18
CA VAL A 147 -7.34 -18.80 -42.12
C VAL A 147 -7.21 -18.27 -43.53
N PHE A 148 -7.20 -16.95 -43.73
CA PHE A 148 -7.02 -16.31 -45.01
C PHE A 148 -5.72 -16.74 -45.70
N MET A 149 -4.57 -16.65 -44.99
CA MET A 149 -3.27 -17.04 -45.56
C MET A 149 -3.20 -18.52 -45.92
N THR A 150 -3.81 -19.38 -45.10
CA THR A 150 -3.86 -20.81 -45.34
C THR A 150 -4.64 -21.14 -46.61
N PHE A 151 -5.85 -20.61 -46.75
CA PHE A 151 -6.68 -20.90 -47.95
C PHE A 151 -6.18 -20.18 -49.18
N MET A 152 -5.59 -19.01 -49.05
CA MET A 152 -4.88 -18.33 -50.15
C MET A 152 -3.73 -19.20 -50.67
N ALA A 153 -2.88 -19.71 -49.81
CA ALA A 153 -1.81 -20.65 -50.18
C ALA A 153 -2.37 -21.96 -50.79
N TYR A 154 -3.47 -22.49 -50.22
CA TYR A 154 -4.11 -23.70 -50.68
C TYR A 154 -4.60 -23.58 -52.12
N VAL A 155 -5.26 -22.48 -52.43
CA VAL A 155 -5.78 -22.18 -53.79
C VAL A 155 -4.66 -21.89 -54.79
N LEU A 156 -3.64 -21.11 -54.38
CA LEU A 156 -2.48 -20.82 -55.25
C LEU A 156 -1.67 -22.06 -55.60
N LEU A 157 -1.71 -23.12 -54.79
CA LEU A 157 -1.12 -24.43 -55.08
C LEU A 157 -1.99 -25.29 -55.99
N GLY A 158 -3.10 -24.75 -56.52
CA GLY A 158 -3.98 -25.43 -57.49
C GLY A 158 -4.99 -26.40 -56.87
N ASN A 159 -5.16 -26.36 -55.54
CA ASN A 159 -6.10 -27.23 -54.87
C ASN A 159 -7.53 -26.67 -54.84
N VAL A 160 -8.51 -27.56 -54.89
CA VAL A 160 -9.94 -27.21 -54.88
C VAL A 160 -10.44 -27.12 -53.41
N ILE A 161 -11.09 -26.01 -53.06
CA ILE A 161 -11.67 -25.82 -51.73
C ILE A 161 -12.91 -26.72 -51.54
N SER A 162 -12.96 -27.47 -50.45
CA SER A 162 -14.13 -28.25 -50.02
C SER A 162 -14.66 -27.69 -48.70
N ALA A 163 -15.99 -27.68 -48.51
CA ALA A 163 -16.64 -27.22 -47.28
C ALA A 163 -16.17 -27.97 -46.03
N SER A 164 -15.95 -29.30 -46.15
CA SER A 164 -15.44 -30.13 -45.04
C SER A 164 -14.06 -29.64 -44.58
N ARG A 165 -13.10 -29.44 -45.50
CA ARG A 165 -11.73 -29.00 -45.19
C ARG A 165 -11.72 -27.58 -44.59
N VAL A 166 -12.58 -26.69 -45.08
CA VAL A 166 -12.74 -25.34 -44.49
C VAL A 166 -13.20 -25.43 -43.03
N PHE A 167 -14.22 -26.23 -42.75
CA PHE A 167 -14.77 -26.37 -41.42
C PHE A 167 -13.72 -26.94 -40.43
N VAL A 168 -13.02 -28.00 -40.83
CA VAL A 168 -11.95 -28.61 -40.01
C VAL A 168 -10.83 -27.59 -39.75
N ALA A 169 -10.36 -26.89 -40.78
CA ALA A 169 -9.29 -25.91 -40.62
C ALA A 169 -9.68 -24.74 -39.70
N VAL A 170 -10.86 -24.17 -39.87
CA VAL A 170 -11.36 -23.06 -39.03
C VAL A 170 -11.49 -23.51 -37.58
N SER A 171 -12.01 -24.73 -37.34
CA SER A 171 -12.16 -25.30 -36.00
C SER A 171 -10.80 -25.53 -35.32
N LEU A 172 -9.84 -26.14 -36.00
CA LEU A 172 -8.50 -26.43 -35.48
C LEU A 172 -7.70 -25.16 -35.23
N TYR A 173 -7.71 -24.19 -36.12
CA TYR A 173 -7.09 -22.87 -35.87
C TYR A 173 -7.77 -22.11 -34.74
N GLY A 174 -9.10 -22.25 -34.59
CA GLY A 174 -9.85 -21.70 -33.46
C GLY A 174 -9.39 -22.23 -32.11
N ALA A 175 -9.12 -23.54 -32.03
CA ALA A 175 -8.62 -24.19 -30.83
C ALA A 175 -7.20 -23.73 -30.43
N VAL A 176 -6.28 -23.64 -31.40
CA VAL A 176 -4.88 -23.24 -31.17
C VAL A 176 -4.74 -21.74 -30.88
N ARG A 177 -5.61 -20.93 -31.48
CA ARG A 177 -5.54 -19.48 -31.33
C ARG A 177 -5.44 -19.02 -29.89
N LEU A 178 -6.37 -19.46 -29.03
CA LEU A 178 -6.42 -19.05 -27.62
C LEU A 178 -5.14 -19.45 -26.86
N THR A 179 -4.69 -20.67 -27.09
CA THR A 179 -3.56 -21.23 -26.37
C THR A 179 -2.24 -20.55 -26.78
N VAL A 180 -2.00 -20.40 -28.08
CA VAL A 180 -0.72 -19.89 -28.62
C VAL A 180 -0.65 -18.37 -28.54
N THR A 181 -1.74 -17.64 -28.84
CA THR A 181 -1.67 -16.18 -28.95
C THR A 181 -2.04 -15.44 -27.66
N LEU A 182 -2.73 -16.08 -26.72
CA LEU A 182 -3.13 -15.44 -25.46
C LEU A 182 -2.51 -16.10 -24.24
N PHE A 183 -2.72 -17.41 -24.05
CA PHE A 183 -2.35 -18.08 -22.81
C PHE A 183 -0.85 -18.36 -22.69
N PHE A 184 -0.19 -18.78 -23.76
CA PHE A 184 1.25 -19.04 -23.74
C PHE A 184 2.08 -17.76 -23.50
N PRO A 185 1.88 -16.63 -24.22
CA PRO A 185 2.58 -15.40 -23.89
C PRO A 185 2.27 -14.88 -22.49
N ALA A 186 1.01 -15.00 -22.04
CA ALA A 186 0.64 -14.63 -20.67
C ALA A 186 1.36 -15.50 -19.63
N ALA A 187 1.50 -16.80 -19.88
CA ALA A 187 2.24 -17.70 -19.00
C ALA A 187 3.71 -17.28 -18.88
N VAL A 188 4.37 -16.99 -20.00
CA VAL A 188 5.77 -16.53 -20.03
C VAL A 188 5.93 -15.22 -19.26
N GLU A 189 5.01 -14.26 -19.46
CA GLU A 189 5.03 -12.98 -18.73
C GLU A 189 4.87 -13.20 -17.21
N ARG A 190 3.87 -13.98 -16.78
CA ARG A 190 3.59 -14.24 -15.37
C ARG A 190 4.72 -14.99 -14.66
N VAL A 191 5.32 -15.97 -15.34
CA VAL A 191 6.49 -16.68 -14.80
C VAL A 191 7.68 -15.73 -14.64
N SER A 192 7.92 -14.86 -15.61
CA SER A 192 8.98 -13.84 -15.51
C SER A 192 8.75 -12.90 -14.33
N GLU A 193 7.50 -12.42 -14.12
CA GLU A 193 7.15 -11.61 -12.94
C GLU A 193 7.36 -12.36 -11.62
N ALA A 194 6.96 -13.64 -11.56
CA ALA A 194 7.13 -14.47 -10.36
C ALA A 194 8.60 -14.70 -10.01
N VAL A 195 9.46 -14.94 -11.00
CA VAL A 195 10.91 -15.09 -10.78
C VAL A 195 11.51 -13.83 -10.13
N VAL A 196 11.06 -12.63 -10.55
CA VAL A 196 11.48 -11.37 -9.92
C VAL A 196 10.99 -11.30 -8.48
N SER A 197 9.72 -11.64 -8.22
CA SER A 197 9.14 -11.65 -6.87
C SER A 197 9.83 -12.68 -5.95
N ILE A 198 10.14 -13.88 -6.45
CA ILE A 198 10.92 -14.89 -5.72
C ILE A 198 12.29 -14.33 -5.32
N ARG A 199 12.98 -13.67 -6.24
CA ARG A 199 14.29 -13.06 -5.95
C ARG A 199 14.19 -11.98 -4.87
N ARG A 200 13.15 -11.14 -4.91
CA ARG A 200 12.92 -10.11 -3.90
C ARG A 200 12.60 -10.71 -2.54
N ILE A 201 11.72 -11.72 -2.48
CA ILE A 201 11.39 -12.44 -1.24
C ILE A 201 12.64 -13.15 -0.70
N LYS A 202 13.42 -13.84 -1.56
CA LYS A 202 14.69 -14.47 -1.18
C LYS A 202 15.66 -13.46 -0.55
N ASN A 203 15.85 -12.31 -1.20
CA ASN A 203 16.75 -11.27 -0.68
C ASN A 203 16.30 -10.73 0.69
N PHE A 204 14.98 -10.67 0.92
CA PHE A 204 14.44 -10.29 2.23
C PHE A 204 14.68 -11.38 3.27
N LEU A 205 14.44 -12.65 2.95
CA LEU A 205 14.59 -13.77 3.88
C LEU A 205 16.07 -14.06 4.28
N ILE A 206 17.02 -13.62 3.46
CA ILE A 206 18.46 -13.76 3.75
C ILE A 206 18.98 -12.63 4.65
N LEU A 207 18.17 -11.62 4.98
CA LEU A 207 18.59 -10.56 5.89
C LEU A 207 18.91 -11.12 7.28
N ASP A 208 19.93 -10.53 7.91
CA ASP A 208 20.33 -10.93 9.26
C ASP A 208 19.18 -10.81 10.24
N GLU A 209 18.87 -11.88 10.96
CA GLU A 209 17.90 -11.89 12.03
C GLU A 209 18.53 -11.31 13.32
N VAL A 210 17.73 -10.58 14.10
CA VAL A 210 18.15 -10.12 15.41
C VAL A 210 18.25 -11.34 16.31
N SER A 211 19.44 -11.61 16.83
CA SER A 211 19.61 -12.63 17.86
C SER A 211 18.79 -12.22 19.10
N HIS A 212 17.67 -12.87 19.33
CA HIS A 212 16.85 -12.60 20.50
C HIS A 212 17.65 -12.86 21.77
N PHE A 213 17.93 -11.78 22.49
CA PHE A 213 18.31 -11.87 23.88
C PHE A 213 17.10 -12.42 24.64
N LYS A 214 17.16 -13.71 25.03
CA LYS A 214 16.16 -14.26 25.95
C LYS A 214 16.56 -13.82 27.33
N PRO A 215 15.79 -12.93 28.01
CA PRO A 215 16.00 -12.68 29.43
C PRO A 215 15.96 -14.03 30.15
N GLN A 216 16.97 -14.35 30.93
CA GLN A 216 16.96 -15.57 31.71
C GLN A 216 15.84 -15.47 32.76
N LEU A 217 14.73 -16.15 32.50
CA LEU A 217 13.61 -16.32 33.44
C LEU A 217 14.07 -17.30 34.54
N HIS A 218 14.88 -16.82 35.47
CA HIS A 218 15.14 -17.57 36.68
C HIS A 218 13.99 -17.34 37.65
N SER A 219 13.30 -18.41 37.93
CA SER A 219 12.07 -18.52 38.73
C SER A 219 12.23 -18.27 40.24
N ASN A 220 13.34 -17.77 40.75
CA ASN A 220 13.53 -17.53 42.16
C ASN A 220 13.55 -16.02 42.44
N ASN A 221 12.49 -15.56 43.10
CA ASN A 221 12.09 -14.18 43.38
C ASN A 221 13.07 -13.30 44.18
N GLU A 222 14.26 -13.72 44.49
CA GLU A 222 15.10 -12.96 45.46
C GLU A 222 16.12 -12.02 44.84
N ASN A 223 16.46 -12.12 43.54
CA ASN A 223 17.47 -11.27 42.92
C ASN A 223 17.10 -10.76 41.52
N VAL A 224 16.03 -9.96 41.41
CA VAL A 224 15.79 -9.20 40.17
C VAL A 224 16.82 -8.07 40.12
N ILE A 225 17.71 -8.12 39.10
CA ILE A 225 18.78 -7.15 38.92
C ILE A 225 18.86 -6.78 37.44
N LEU A 226 19.04 -5.50 37.16
CA LEU A 226 19.47 -5.01 35.86
C LEU A 226 20.95 -4.62 35.96
N HIS A 227 21.81 -5.44 35.37
CA HIS A 227 23.26 -5.23 35.40
C HIS A 227 23.79 -5.05 33.97
N VAL A 228 24.46 -3.94 33.73
CA VAL A 228 25.10 -3.59 32.46
C VAL A 228 26.57 -3.33 32.74
N GLN A 229 27.48 -3.98 32.03
CA GLN A 229 28.91 -3.88 32.20
C GLN A 229 29.61 -3.65 30.85
N ASP A 230 30.42 -2.59 30.74
CA ASP A 230 31.26 -2.22 29.60
C ASP A 230 30.56 -2.29 28.24
N LEU A 231 29.29 -1.87 28.23
CA LEU A 231 28.42 -1.97 27.07
C LEU A 231 28.85 -1.03 25.95
N THR A 232 29.15 -1.61 24.77
CA THR A 232 29.40 -0.89 23.52
C THR A 232 28.48 -1.43 22.43
N CYS A 233 27.71 -0.54 21.78
CA CYS A 233 26.71 -0.89 20.78
C CYS A 233 26.77 0.01 19.56
N TYR A 234 26.40 -0.53 18.40
CA TYR A 234 26.29 0.18 17.11
C TYR A 234 24.91 -0.01 16.51
N TRP A 235 24.33 1.04 15.91
CA TRP A 235 23.11 0.92 15.10
C TRP A 235 23.39 0.24 13.77
N ASP A 236 24.57 0.50 13.20
CA ASP A 236 25.08 -0.18 12.01
C ASP A 236 26.58 -0.45 12.23
N LYS A 237 27.02 -1.69 12.01
CA LYS A 237 28.43 -2.10 12.14
C LYS A 237 29.38 -1.36 11.20
N ASN A 238 28.83 -0.72 10.16
CA ASN A 238 29.60 0.08 9.20
C ASN A 238 29.81 1.54 9.66
N LEU A 239 29.20 1.97 10.77
CA LEU A 239 29.39 3.30 11.31
C LEU A 239 30.69 3.34 12.13
N GLU A 240 31.51 4.36 11.92
CA GLU A 240 32.79 4.56 12.62
C GLU A 240 32.60 4.88 14.10
N SER A 241 31.46 5.48 14.48
CA SER A 241 31.17 5.86 15.88
C SER A 241 30.13 4.95 16.52
N PRO A 242 30.41 4.42 17.73
CA PRO A 242 29.43 3.66 18.50
C PRO A 242 28.28 4.54 18.97
N ALA A 243 27.06 3.98 19.00
CA ALA A 243 25.90 4.64 19.59
C ALA A 243 25.97 4.70 21.12
N LEU A 244 26.62 3.71 21.72
CA LEU A 244 26.91 3.62 23.16
C LEU A 244 28.33 3.10 23.34
N GLN A 245 29.10 3.67 24.28
CA GLN A 245 30.48 3.30 24.53
C GLN A 245 30.77 3.16 26.01
N GLN A 246 31.23 1.96 26.42
CA GLN A 246 31.71 1.63 27.77
C GLN A 246 30.74 2.03 28.88
N ILE A 247 29.45 1.67 28.76
CA ILE A 247 28.44 2.00 29.75
C ILE A 247 28.36 0.88 30.79
N SER A 248 28.45 1.25 32.07
CA SER A 248 28.38 0.31 33.19
C SER A 248 27.51 0.86 34.33
N PHE A 249 26.44 0.12 34.66
CA PHE A 249 25.56 0.45 35.79
C PHE A 249 24.83 -0.79 36.28
N THR A 250 24.34 -0.69 37.53
CA THR A 250 23.53 -1.74 38.15
C THR A 250 22.35 -1.09 38.86
N VAL A 251 21.14 -1.64 38.66
CA VAL A 251 19.92 -1.21 39.31
C VAL A 251 19.30 -2.43 40.00
N ARG A 252 18.97 -2.30 41.26
CA ARG A 252 18.38 -3.34 42.10
C ARG A 252 16.88 -3.15 42.24
N ARG A 253 16.20 -4.16 42.68
CA ARG A 253 14.77 -4.11 42.98
C ARG A 253 14.44 -2.97 43.96
N GLY A 254 13.44 -2.16 43.59
CA GLY A 254 13.05 -0.99 44.39
C GLY A 254 13.85 0.28 44.13
N GLU A 255 14.80 0.25 43.17
CA GLU A 255 15.58 1.43 42.81
C GLU A 255 15.03 2.10 41.55
N LEU A 256 15.04 3.43 41.54
CA LEU A 256 14.77 4.29 40.40
C LEU A 256 16.08 4.86 39.87
N LEU A 257 16.46 4.47 38.65
CA LEU A 257 17.56 5.06 37.90
C LEU A 257 17.03 6.15 36.97
N ALA A 258 17.48 7.39 37.14
CA ALA A 258 17.20 8.46 36.18
C ALA A 258 18.34 8.58 35.17
N VAL A 259 18.01 8.58 33.86
CA VAL A 259 18.98 8.75 32.78
C VAL A 259 18.75 10.11 32.11
N ILE A 260 19.76 10.96 32.14
CA ILE A 260 19.71 12.33 31.61
C ILE A 260 20.83 12.58 30.61
N GLY A 261 20.68 13.62 29.79
CA GLY A 261 21.68 14.07 28.81
C GLY A 261 21.03 14.85 27.66
N PRO A 262 21.82 15.52 26.82
CA PRO A 262 21.32 16.28 25.68
C PRO A 262 20.57 15.40 24.66
N VAL A 263 19.90 16.03 23.71
CA VAL A 263 19.28 15.31 22.58
C VAL A 263 20.38 14.69 21.73
N GLY A 264 20.24 13.37 21.43
CA GLY A 264 21.28 12.61 20.71
C GLY A 264 22.33 11.93 21.60
N ALA A 265 22.29 12.12 22.94
CA ALA A 265 23.25 11.51 23.86
C ALA A 265 23.20 9.97 23.98
N GLY A 266 22.23 9.29 23.33
CA GLY A 266 22.12 7.82 23.38
C GLY A 266 21.14 7.27 24.43
N LYS A 267 20.29 8.09 25.05
CA LYS A 267 19.34 7.64 26.11
C LYS A 267 18.37 6.57 25.64
N SER A 268 17.67 6.80 24.53
CA SER A 268 16.75 5.81 23.95
C SER A 268 17.50 4.61 23.36
N SER A 269 18.75 4.81 22.89
CA SER A 269 19.62 3.73 22.44
C SER A 269 20.00 2.80 23.61
N LEU A 270 20.18 3.35 24.82
CA LEU A 270 20.42 2.55 26.01
C LEU A 270 19.23 1.66 26.35
N LEU A 271 18.01 2.21 26.31
CA LEU A 271 16.80 1.41 26.52
C LEU A 271 16.64 0.34 25.45
N SER A 272 16.91 0.67 24.17
CA SER A 272 16.88 -0.28 23.06
C SER A 272 17.93 -1.39 23.20
N ALA A 273 19.10 -1.09 23.77
CA ALA A 273 20.12 -2.09 24.06
C ALA A 273 19.69 -3.05 25.17
N VAL A 274 19.05 -2.53 26.22
CA VAL A 274 18.50 -3.36 27.33
C VAL A 274 17.36 -4.25 26.83
N LEU A 275 16.55 -3.77 25.87
CA LEU A 275 15.51 -4.57 25.21
C LEU A 275 16.06 -5.63 24.24
N GLY A 276 17.35 -5.57 23.90
CA GLY A 276 17.97 -6.46 22.91
C GLY A 276 17.73 -6.08 21.45
N GLU A 277 17.14 -4.90 21.20
CA GLU A 277 16.89 -4.38 19.85
C GLU A 277 18.16 -3.76 19.22
N LEU A 278 19.06 -3.21 20.04
CA LEU A 278 20.34 -2.67 19.59
C LEU A 278 21.44 -3.73 19.73
N PRO A 279 22.06 -4.18 18.62
CA PRO A 279 23.11 -5.20 18.65
C PRO A 279 24.30 -4.75 19.51
N LYS A 280 24.67 -5.60 20.48
CA LYS A 280 25.86 -5.39 21.28
C LYS A 280 27.12 -5.85 20.52
N ASP A 281 28.16 -5.05 20.58
CA ASP A 281 29.51 -5.42 20.11
C ASP A 281 30.36 -5.97 21.25
N LYS A 282 30.38 -5.24 22.39
CA LYS A 282 31.12 -5.61 23.58
C LYS A 282 30.27 -5.39 24.84
N GLY A 283 30.63 -6.07 25.92
CA GLY A 283 30.01 -5.93 27.23
C GLY A 283 28.95 -6.97 27.54
N LEU A 284 28.38 -6.86 28.73
CA LEU A 284 27.37 -7.75 29.27
C LEU A 284 26.12 -6.97 29.66
N ILE A 285 24.96 -7.49 29.28
CA ILE A 285 23.65 -7.05 29.78
C ILE A 285 23.01 -8.26 30.46
N ASN A 286 22.73 -8.15 31.74
CA ASN A 286 21.98 -9.16 32.48
C ASN A 286 20.72 -8.50 33.05
N ALA A 287 19.57 -8.88 32.53
CA ALA A 287 18.25 -8.42 32.96
C ALA A 287 17.44 -9.64 33.35
N THR A 288 17.16 -9.79 34.65
CA THR A 288 16.34 -10.89 35.17
C THR A 288 14.93 -10.41 35.43
N GLY A 289 13.93 -11.08 34.86
CA GLY A 289 12.52 -10.73 35.03
C GLY A 289 11.84 -10.22 33.73
N ARG A 290 10.55 -9.91 33.85
CA ARG A 290 9.74 -9.38 32.76
C ARG A 290 9.98 -7.89 32.60
N ILE A 291 10.19 -7.45 31.37
CA ILE A 291 10.43 -6.04 31.02
C ILE A 291 9.17 -5.42 30.41
N ALA A 292 8.78 -4.24 30.90
CA ALA A 292 7.79 -3.38 30.28
C ALA A 292 8.46 -2.11 29.76
N TYR A 293 8.15 -1.72 28.53
CA TYR A 293 8.69 -0.53 27.87
C TYR A 293 7.59 0.47 27.56
N VAL A 294 7.81 1.72 27.93
CA VAL A 294 6.96 2.86 27.58
C VAL A 294 7.73 3.75 26.63
N SER A 295 7.30 3.77 25.37
CA SER A 295 7.94 4.54 24.31
C SER A 295 7.66 6.03 24.44
N GLN A 296 8.62 6.86 24.00
CA GLN A 296 8.48 8.33 23.92
C GLN A 296 7.28 8.74 23.07
N GLN A 297 7.10 8.11 21.90
CA GLN A 297 5.89 8.28 21.10
C GLN A 297 4.86 7.21 21.50
N PRO A 298 3.74 7.61 22.13
CA PRO A 298 2.75 6.66 22.60
C PRO A 298 2.07 5.96 21.44
N TRP A 299 2.05 4.62 21.48
CA TRP A 299 1.37 3.79 20.51
C TRP A 299 0.04 3.27 21.06
N VAL A 300 -1.03 3.54 20.31
CA VAL A 300 -2.37 3.01 20.55
C VAL A 300 -2.89 2.37 19.27
N PHE A 301 -3.52 1.20 19.41
CA PHE A 301 -4.11 0.47 18.28
C PHE A 301 -5.62 0.71 18.19
N SER A 302 -6.19 0.39 17.04
CA SER A 302 -7.63 0.49 16.81
C SER A 302 -8.37 -0.52 17.69
N GLY A 303 -9.21 0.00 18.60
CA GLY A 303 -9.92 -0.78 19.61
C GLY A 303 -10.48 0.13 20.70
N THR A 304 -10.96 -0.42 21.81
CA THR A 304 -11.42 0.37 22.96
C THR A 304 -10.25 0.86 23.82
N VAL A 305 -10.46 1.89 24.64
CA VAL A 305 -9.45 2.32 25.64
C VAL A 305 -9.12 1.15 26.56
N ARG A 306 -10.13 0.41 27.00
CA ARG A 306 -9.97 -0.79 27.83
C ARG A 306 -9.08 -1.83 27.15
N SER A 307 -9.35 -2.19 25.90
CA SER A 307 -8.53 -3.17 25.16
C SER A 307 -7.08 -2.70 24.98
N ASN A 308 -6.85 -1.40 24.81
CA ASN A 308 -5.51 -0.82 24.76
C ASN A 308 -4.74 -0.91 26.06
N ILE A 309 -5.42 -0.83 27.22
CA ILE A 309 -4.78 -0.97 28.55
C ILE A 309 -4.53 -2.43 28.88
N LEU A 310 -5.51 -3.31 28.65
CA LEU A 310 -5.40 -4.74 28.96
C LEU A 310 -4.35 -5.44 28.12
N PHE A 311 -4.30 -5.14 26.81
CA PHE A 311 -3.36 -5.70 25.85
C PHE A 311 -3.18 -7.22 26.03
N ASP A 312 -4.26 -7.97 25.78
CA ASP A 312 -4.31 -9.44 25.89
C ASP A 312 -4.22 -10.04 27.30
N LYS A 313 -4.32 -9.21 28.35
CA LYS A 313 -4.46 -9.67 29.74
C LYS A 313 -5.94 -9.74 30.15
N GLU A 314 -6.25 -10.66 31.06
CA GLU A 314 -7.58 -10.77 31.64
C GLU A 314 -7.97 -9.49 32.39
N TYR A 315 -9.26 -9.19 32.37
CA TYR A 315 -9.80 -8.01 33.03
C TYR A 315 -10.00 -8.30 34.53
N GLU A 316 -9.18 -7.71 35.36
CA GLU A 316 -9.29 -7.72 36.84
C GLU A 316 -9.76 -6.33 37.31
N LYS A 317 -10.99 -6.22 37.77
CA LYS A 317 -11.64 -4.93 38.08
C LYS A 317 -10.82 -4.09 39.09
N GLU A 318 -10.40 -4.66 40.20
CA GLU A 318 -9.67 -3.93 41.25
C GLU A 318 -8.31 -3.43 40.77
N LYS A 319 -7.56 -4.27 40.07
CA LYS A 319 -6.27 -3.92 39.46
C LYS A 319 -6.44 -2.84 38.39
N TYR A 320 -7.46 -2.98 37.58
CA TYR A 320 -7.76 -2.03 36.51
C TYR A 320 -8.11 -0.64 37.07
N GLU A 321 -9.01 -0.56 38.05
CA GLU A 321 -9.37 0.71 38.69
C GLU A 321 -8.18 1.37 39.38
N LYS A 322 -7.32 0.57 40.07
CA LYS A 322 -6.08 1.06 40.65
C LYS A 322 -5.16 1.67 39.61
N VAL A 323 -4.98 1.01 38.47
CA VAL A 323 -4.16 1.52 37.33
C VAL A 323 -4.73 2.81 36.78
N LEU A 324 -6.05 2.89 36.56
CA LEU A 324 -6.71 4.12 36.06
C LEU A 324 -6.49 5.30 37.03
N LYS A 325 -6.57 5.05 38.32
CA LYS A 325 -6.35 6.08 39.34
C LYS A 325 -4.89 6.56 39.35
N VAL A 326 -3.94 5.63 39.35
CA VAL A 326 -2.51 5.91 39.40
C VAL A 326 -2.02 6.62 38.16
N CYS A 327 -2.57 6.27 36.98
CA CYS A 327 -2.24 6.90 35.70
C CYS A 327 -3.10 8.13 35.37
N ALA A 328 -3.88 8.65 36.31
CA ALA A 328 -4.72 9.85 36.15
C ALA A 328 -5.66 9.80 34.96
N LEU A 329 -6.20 8.61 34.61
CA LEU A 329 -7.10 8.42 33.46
C LEU A 329 -8.58 8.55 33.81
N LYS A 330 -8.96 8.49 35.09
CA LYS A 330 -10.37 8.43 35.51
C LYS A 330 -11.17 9.62 35.01
N LYS A 331 -10.64 10.84 35.20
CA LYS A 331 -11.29 12.08 34.71
C LYS A 331 -11.43 12.11 33.18
N ASP A 332 -10.44 11.58 32.44
CA ASP A 332 -10.51 11.53 30.98
C ASP A 332 -11.60 10.58 30.49
N LEU A 333 -11.76 9.44 31.17
CA LEU A 333 -12.77 8.45 30.82
C LEU A 333 -14.19 8.95 31.11
N GLU A 334 -14.38 9.76 32.15
CA GLU A 334 -15.65 10.42 32.46
C GLU A 334 -16.10 11.41 31.36
N LEU A 335 -15.14 12.01 30.63
CA LEU A 335 -15.42 12.92 29.50
C LEU A 335 -15.71 12.20 28.19
N LEU A 336 -15.42 10.90 28.10
CA LEU A 336 -15.65 10.12 26.88
C LEU A 336 -17.08 9.54 26.90
N ALA A 337 -17.75 9.57 25.73
CA ALA A 337 -19.15 9.18 25.59
C ALA A 337 -19.49 7.77 26.13
N ASN A 338 -18.56 6.81 25.98
CA ASN A 338 -18.72 5.43 26.44
C ASN A 338 -17.63 5.05 27.48
N GLY A 339 -17.07 6.04 28.19
CA GLY A 339 -16.01 5.78 29.14
C GLY A 339 -14.82 5.01 28.53
N ASP A 340 -14.37 3.97 29.20
CA ASP A 340 -13.26 3.13 28.77
C ASP A 340 -13.62 2.16 27.61
N LEU A 341 -14.90 2.00 27.28
CA LEU A 341 -15.37 1.28 26.09
C LEU A 341 -15.37 2.15 24.83
N THR A 342 -14.98 3.42 24.91
CA THR A 342 -14.85 4.30 23.76
C THR A 342 -13.83 3.72 22.77
N VAL A 343 -14.26 3.55 21.52
CA VAL A 343 -13.40 3.04 20.44
C VAL A 343 -12.43 4.14 19.98
N ILE A 344 -11.16 3.82 19.97
CA ILE A 344 -10.09 4.69 19.48
C ILE A 344 -9.86 4.33 18.01
N GLY A 345 -10.00 5.31 17.11
CA GLY A 345 -9.73 5.13 15.69
C GLY A 345 -8.26 4.91 15.37
N ASP A 346 -7.94 4.77 14.07
CA ASP A 346 -6.57 4.58 13.60
C ASP A 346 -5.61 5.57 14.28
N ARG A 347 -4.60 5.04 14.97
CA ARG A 347 -3.59 5.79 15.73
C ARG A 347 -4.13 6.59 16.92
N GLY A 348 -5.33 6.27 17.42
CA GLY A 348 -5.94 6.96 18.55
C GLY A 348 -6.29 8.42 18.25
N ALA A 349 -6.84 8.68 17.08
CA ALA A 349 -7.17 10.04 16.62
C ALA A 349 -8.14 10.81 17.54
N THR A 350 -8.92 10.10 18.35
CA THR A 350 -9.88 10.70 19.30
C THR A 350 -9.26 11.10 20.65
N LEU A 351 -8.03 10.67 20.95
CA LEU A 351 -7.32 11.00 22.17
C LEU A 351 -6.28 12.11 21.95
N SER A 352 -6.13 12.99 22.94
CA SER A 352 -5.02 13.97 22.98
C SER A 352 -3.66 13.27 23.14
N GLY A 353 -2.56 13.99 22.86
CA GLY A 353 -1.20 13.45 23.05
C GLY A 353 -0.94 12.98 24.50
N GLY A 354 -1.35 13.77 25.48
CA GLY A 354 -1.24 13.43 26.89
C GLY A 354 -2.11 12.24 27.30
N GLN A 355 -3.32 12.12 26.76
CA GLN A 355 -4.18 10.96 27.00
C GLN A 355 -3.57 9.68 26.43
N LYS A 356 -3.01 9.74 25.23
CA LYS A 356 -2.29 8.60 24.63
C LYS A 356 -1.08 8.17 25.45
N ALA A 357 -0.30 9.13 25.95
CA ALA A 357 0.84 8.84 26.82
C ALA A 357 0.41 8.14 28.11
N ARG A 358 -0.69 8.60 28.74
CA ARG A 358 -1.24 7.97 29.93
C ARG A 358 -1.80 6.57 29.67
N VAL A 359 -2.47 6.33 28.55
CA VAL A 359 -2.93 4.98 28.15
C VAL A 359 -1.73 4.05 27.91
N ASN A 360 -0.67 4.53 27.27
CA ASN A 360 0.56 3.76 27.04
C ASN A 360 1.24 3.39 28.38
N LEU A 361 1.32 4.33 29.32
CA LEU A 361 1.82 4.08 30.68
C LEU A 361 0.93 3.11 31.46
N ALA A 362 -0.41 3.28 31.38
CA ALA A 362 -1.37 2.40 32.03
C ALA A 362 -1.26 0.95 31.53
N ARG A 363 -1.05 0.76 30.22
CA ARG A 363 -0.76 -0.55 29.64
C ARG A 363 0.45 -1.21 30.29
N ALA A 364 1.56 -0.48 30.38
CA ALA A 364 2.78 -1.00 30.99
C ALA A 364 2.59 -1.36 32.48
N VAL A 365 1.90 -0.51 33.23
CA VAL A 365 1.63 -0.76 34.68
C VAL A 365 0.68 -1.95 34.86
N TYR A 366 -0.32 -2.12 33.98
CA TYR A 366 -1.26 -3.24 34.04
C TYR A 366 -0.57 -4.59 33.79
N GLN A 367 0.49 -4.61 32.94
CA GLN A 367 1.29 -5.81 32.66
C GLN A 367 1.99 -6.40 33.88
N ASP A 368 2.19 -5.62 34.94
CA ASP A 368 2.87 -6.00 36.19
C ASP A 368 4.23 -6.66 35.92
N ALA A 369 5.12 -5.93 35.27
CA ALA A 369 6.47 -6.36 34.95
C ALA A 369 7.42 -6.18 36.18
N ASP A 370 8.62 -6.73 36.07
CA ASP A 370 9.66 -6.62 37.10
C ASP A 370 10.58 -5.41 36.86
N ILE A 371 10.79 -5.07 35.55
CA ILE A 371 11.63 -3.97 35.09
C ILE A 371 10.80 -3.06 34.20
N TYR A 372 10.79 -1.77 34.50
CA TYR A 372 10.11 -0.73 33.72
C TYR A 372 11.12 0.19 33.07
N LEU A 373 11.11 0.23 31.73
CA LEU A 373 11.91 1.13 30.92
C LEU A 373 11.01 2.26 30.40
N LEU A 374 11.18 3.46 30.92
CA LEU A 374 10.32 4.61 30.72
C LEU A 374 11.05 5.66 29.87
N ASP A 375 10.71 5.79 28.58
CA ASP A 375 11.34 6.75 27.67
C ASP A 375 10.54 8.04 27.62
N ASP A 376 10.88 8.98 28.45
CA ASP A 376 10.31 10.33 28.60
C ASP A 376 8.76 10.37 28.64
N PRO A 377 8.11 9.53 29.48
CA PRO A 377 6.65 9.37 29.50
C PRO A 377 5.90 10.62 29.98
N LEU A 378 6.60 11.59 30.56
CA LEU A 378 6.04 12.79 31.18
C LEU A 378 6.14 14.04 30.28
N SER A 379 6.75 13.94 29.09
CA SER A 379 6.98 15.09 28.20
C SER A 379 5.71 15.63 27.54
N ALA A 380 4.72 14.76 27.32
CA ALA A 380 3.48 15.08 26.62
C ALA A 380 2.30 15.43 27.54
N VAL A 381 2.53 15.54 28.86
CA VAL A 381 1.48 15.80 29.86
C VAL A 381 1.70 17.13 30.58
N ASP A 382 0.62 17.71 31.09
CA ASP A 382 0.67 18.96 31.86
C ASP A 382 1.44 18.77 33.17
N ALA A 383 2.01 19.87 33.72
CA ALA A 383 2.88 19.82 34.89
C ALA A 383 2.22 19.20 36.12
N GLU A 384 0.93 19.46 36.38
CA GLU A 384 0.17 18.91 37.50
C GLU A 384 -0.02 17.41 37.34
N VAL A 385 -0.47 16.99 36.14
CA VAL A 385 -0.64 15.57 35.82
C VAL A 385 0.71 14.85 35.83
N GLY A 386 1.76 15.47 35.27
CA GLY A 386 3.12 14.94 35.30
C GLY A 386 3.63 14.67 36.72
N ARG A 387 3.39 15.61 37.67
CA ARG A 387 3.70 15.42 39.07
C ARG A 387 2.92 14.26 39.67
N HIS A 388 1.62 14.15 39.42
CA HIS A 388 0.79 13.04 39.90
C HIS A 388 1.31 11.69 39.36
N LEU A 389 1.62 11.59 38.08
CA LEU A 389 2.18 10.38 37.47
C LEU A 389 3.54 10.01 38.08
N PHE A 390 4.39 10.99 38.31
CA PHE A 390 5.68 10.72 38.93
C PHE A 390 5.54 10.22 40.37
N GLU A 391 4.79 10.92 41.21
CA GLU A 391 4.64 10.59 42.64
C GLU A 391 3.82 9.31 42.84
N LYS A 392 2.65 9.19 42.21
CA LYS A 392 1.70 8.09 42.45
C LYS A 392 1.99 6.85 41.61
N CYS A 393 2.41 7.02 40.36
CA CYS A 393 2.71 5.90 39.48
C CYS A 393 4.16 5.43 39.65
N ILE A 394 5.14 6.30 39.34
CA ILE A 394 6.54 5.88 39.28
C ILE A 394 7.11 5.63 40.70
N CYS A 395 6.93 6.57 41.64
CA CYS A 395 7.52 6.45 42.97
C CYS A 395 6.72 5.53 43.92
N GLN A 396 5.36 5.49 43.81
CA GLN A 396 4.56 4.69 44.77
C GLN A 396 4.13 3.33 44.17
N ALA A 397 3.50 3.30 43.00
CA ALA A 397 2.99 2.05 42.45
C ALA A 397 4.12 1.11 41.98
N LEU A 398 5.21 1.66 41.44
CA LEU A 398 6.37 0.90 40.97
C LEU A 398 7.51 0.80 42.01
N HIS A 399 7.30 1.21 43.23
CA HIS A 399 8.33 1.31 44.26
C HIS A 399 9.07 -0.01 44.54
N GLN A 400 8.43 -1.17 44.37
CA GLN A 400 9.06 -2.50 44.55
C GLN A 400 9.63 -3.09 43.25
N LYS A 401 9.63 -2.33 42.19
CA LYS A 401 10.09 -2.72 40.84
C LYS A 401 11.40 -2.02 40.51
N ILE A 402 12.08 -2.47 39.46
CA ILE A 402 13.18 -1.73 38.87
C ILE A 402 12.58 -0.72 37.89
N SER A 403 12.95 0.55 38.04
CA SER A 403 12.48 1.61 37.13
C SER A 403 13.67 2.37 36.54
N VAL A 404 13.77 2.40 35.23
CA VAL A 404 14.73 3.23 34.49
C VAL A 404 13.94 4.33 33.78
N LEU A 405 14.10 5.57 34.25
CA LEU A 405 13.40 6.74 33.73
C LEU A 405 14.34 7.61 32.93
N VAL A 406 14.15 7.68 31.63
CA VAL A 406 14.74 8.71 30.79
C VAL A 406 13.90 9.97 30.93
N THR A 407 14.50 11.11 31.23
CA THR A 407 13.78 12.38 31.35
C THR A 407 14.67 13.58 31.08
N HIS A 408 14.04 14.67 30.61
CA HIS A 408 14.64 16.00 30.48
C HIS A 408 14.24 16.94 31.62
N GLN A 409 13.36 16.49 32.54
CA GLN A 409 12.79 17.32 33.59
C GLN A 409 13.59 17.14 34.89
N LEU A 410 14.41 18.15 35.21
CA LEU A 410 15.34 18.15 36.34
C LEU A 410 14.64 18.03 37.70
N GLN A 411 13.38 18.45 37.82
CA GLN A 411 12.60 18.42 39.06
C GLN A 411 12.42 17.01 39.64
N TYR A 412 12.46 15.96 38.80
CA TYR A 412 12.27 14.58 39.21
C TYR A 412 13.55 13.88 39.68
N LEU A 413 14.72 14.48 39.45
CA LEU A 413 16.01 13.86 39.77
C LEU A 413 16.25 13.67 41.27
N ARG A 414 15.62 14.51 42.11
CA ARG A 414 15.76 14.42 43.60
C ARG A 414 15.24 13.11 44.17
N ALA A 415 14.25 12.51 43.54
CA ALA A 415 13.64 11.28 44.02
C ALA A 415 14.30 10.01 43.43
N ALA A 416 15.23 10.16 42.49
CA ALA A 416 15.96 9.04 41.93
C ALA A 416 17.04 8.53 42.88
N ASN A 417 17.14 7.21 43.01
CA ASN A 417 18.19 6.56 43.83
C ASN A 417 19.57 6.72 43.16
N GLN A 418 19.61 6.67 41.82
CA GLN A 418 20.81 6.87 41.03
C GLN A 418 20.49 7.73 39.81
N ILE A 419 21.44 8.54 39.40
CA ILE A 419 21.38 9.34 38.16
C ILE A 419 22.54 8.94 37.28
N LEU A 420 22.25 8.67 36.00
CA LEU A 420 23.21 8.38 34.96
C LEU A 420 23.22 9.51 33.96
N ILE A 421 24.38 10.13 33.74
CA ILE A 421 24.55 11.24 32.77
C ILE A 421 25.20 10.70 31.51
N LEU A 422 24.52 10.84 30.38
CA LEU A 422 25.02 10.45 29.05
C LEU A 422 25.33 11.69 28.21
N LYS A 423 26.49 11.68 27.56
CA LYS A 423 26.88 12.64 26.51
C LYS A 423 27.57 11.88 25.37
N ASP A 424 27.15 12.05 24.13
CA ASP A 424 27.73 11.44 22.92
C ASP A 424 27.95 9.92 23.03
N GLY A 425 26.96 9.21 23.58
CA GLY A 425 27.00 7.77 23.76
C GLY A 425 27.90 7.28 24.92
N LYS A 426 28.52 8.17 25.70
CA LYS A 426 29.39 7.86 26.83
C LYS A 426 28.75 8.20 28.14
N MET A 427 29.12 7.47 29.19
CA MET A 427 28.75 7.80 30.56
C MET A 427 29.71 8.87 31.09
N VAL A 428 29.18 10.09 31.34
CA VAL A 428 29.95 11.22 31.87
C VAL A 428 29.96 11.18 33.39
N GLY A 429 28.89 10.70 34.02
CA GLY A 429 28.78 10.63 35.44
C GLY A 429 27.71 9.64 35.92
N LYS A 430 27.93 9.06 37.08
CA LYS A 430 26.97 8.21 37.79
C LYS A 430 27.06 8.52 39.29
N GLY A 431 25.91 8.72 39.94
CA GLY A 431 25.87 9.02 41.40
C GLY A 431 24.48 9.39 41.87
N THR A 432 24.38 9.85 43.08
CA THR A 432 23.15 10.37 43.71
C THR A 432 23.00 11.87 43.41
N TYR A 433 21.80 12.40 43.56
CA TYR A 433 21.53 13.83 43.37
C TYR A 433 22.42 14.71 44.32
N SER A 434 22.63 14.26 45.55
CA SER A 434 23.47 14.95 46.55
C SER A 434 24.95 14.95 46.22
N GLU A 435 25.47 13.88 45.60
CA GLU A 435 26.87 13.79 45.14
C GLU A 435 27.13 14.74 43.99
N PHE A 436 26.22 14.82 43.02
CA PHE A 436 26.35 15.75 41.89
C PHE A 436 26.24 17.22 42.31
N LEU A 437 25.40 17.54 43.31
CA LEU A 437 25.37 18.90 43.88
C LEU A 437 26.68 19.29 44.57
N ARG A 438 27.32 18.35 45.27
CA ARG A 438 28.62 18.59 45.93
C ARG A 438 29.77 18.72 44.94
N SER A 439 29.69 18.02 43.80
CA SER A 439 30.71 18.10 42.74
C SER A 439 30.60 19.35 41.87
N GLY A 440 29.61 20.22 42.13
CA GLY A 440 29.41 21.47 41.38
C GLY A 440 28.91 21.30 39.95
N ILE A 441 28.37 20.14 39.61
CA ILE A 441 27.84 19.89 38.28
C ILE A 441 26.52 20.64 38.07
N ASP A 442 26.49 21.56 37.12
CA ASP A 442 25.26 22.25 36.71
C ASP A 442 24.49 21.38 35.69
N PHE A 443 23.41 20.76 36.15
CA PHE A 443 22.52 19.95 35.31
C PHE A 443 21.89 20.75 34.16
N ALA A 444 21.69 22.07 34.33
CA ALA A 444 21.10 22.91 33.30
C ALA A 444 22.08 23.13 32.13
N SER A 445 23.37 23.24 32.43
CA SER A 445 24.41 23.35 31.40
C SER A 445 24.60 22.05 30.62
N LEU A 446 24.48 20.89 31.26
CA LEU A 446 24.62 19.57 30.65
C LEU A 446 23.48 19.23 29.65
N LEU A 447 22.32 19.86 29.80
CA LEU A 447 21.18 19.66 28.88
C LEU A 447 21.18 20.61 27.68
N LYS A 448 22.02 21.66 27.70
CA LYS A 448 22.24 22.53 26.53
C LYS A 448 23.15 21.83 25.53
N LYS A 449 22.75 21.84 24.27
CA LYS A 449 23.59 21.42 23.16
C LYS A 449 24.64 22.51 22.96
N ASP A 450 25.92 22.14 22.83
CA ASP A 450 26.97 23.07 22.42
C ASP A 450 26.64 23.59 21.02
N GLU A 451 25.98 24.74 20.92
CA GLU A 451 25.83 25.52 19.70
C GLU A 451 27.05 26.43 19.56
N GLU A 452 28.21 25.86 19.30
CA GLU A 452 29.35 26.57 18.74
C GLU A 452 29.91 25.73 17.58
N VAL A 453 29.31 25.93 16.39
CA VAL A 453 30.02 25.71 15.13
C VAL A 453 30.43 27.10 14.65
N GLU A 454 31.71 27.39 14.77
CA GLU A 454 32.35 28.52 14.15
C GLU A 454 31.94 28.62 12.66
N GLN A 455 31.20 29.68 12.31
CA GLN A 455 31.04 30.05 10.92
C GLN A 455 32.30 30.81 10.49
N PRO A 456 32.98 30.42 9.40
CA PRO A 456 34.04 31.22 8.84
C PRO A 456 33.47 32.55 8.35
N SER A 457 34.00 33.64 8.87
CA SER A 457 33.69 35.01 8.53
C SER A 457 33.98 35.30 7.06
N VAL A 458 32.94 35.57 6.28
CA VAL A 458 33.02 36.18 4.95
C VAL A 458 32.77 37.67 5.14
N PRO A 459 33.65 38.59 4.70
CA PRO A 459 33.48 40.01 4.89
C PRO A 459 32.53 40.61 3.85
N GLY A 460 31.56 41.36 4.35
CA GLY A 460 30.92 42.48 3.64
C GLY A 460 29.56 42.28 3.04
N THR A 461 28.51 42.54 3.85
CA THR A 461 27.29 43.29 3.43
C THR A 461 26.50 43.79 4.67
N PRO A 462 25.81 44.91 4.62
CA PRO A 462 25.44 45.66 5.82
C PRO A 462 24.14 45.17 6.48
N ASN A 463 24.14 45.31 7.80
CA ASN A 463 23.10 45.09 8.77
C ASN A 463 21.65 45.32 8.32
N LEU A 464 20.86 44.27 8.32
CA LEU A 464 19.43 44.33 8.57
C LEU A 464 19.15 43.63 9.91
N LYS A 465 18.57 44.38 10.84
CA LYS A 465 18.29 43.99 12.23
C LYS A 465 17.45 42.70 12.28
N SER A 466 18.00 41.67 12.91
CA SER A 466 17.29 40.43 13.19
C SER A 466 16.18 40.67 14.21
N ALA A 467 14.94 40.48 13.77
CA ALA A 467 13.81 40.31 14.66
C ALA A 467 13.87 38.95 15.32
N ARG A 468 14.01 38.93 16.63
CA ARG A 468 13.92 37.73 17.49
C ARG A 468 12.59 37.01 17.24
N SER A 469 12.65 35.82 16.70
CA SER A 469 11.55 34.86 16.72
C SER A 469 11.36 34.35 18.16
N ARG A 470 10.36 34.87 18.84
CA ARG A 470 9.83 34.30 20.08
C ARG A 470 8.85 33.18 19.67
N THR A 471 9.16 31.98 20.01
CA THR A 471 8.20 30.86 20.06
C THR A 471 7.18 31.14 21.15
N PHE A 472 6.00 31.57 20.77
CA PHE A 472 4.85 31.66 21.66
C PHE A 472 4.16 30.30 21.71
N SER A 473 4.24 29.63 22.84
CA SER A 473 3.26 28.67 23.28
C SER A 473 2.25 29.41 24.16
N GLU A 474 1.17 29.85 23.58
CA GLU A 474 0.02 30.33 24.33
C GLU A 474 -1.23 29.57 23.88
N SER A 475 -1.62 28.64 24.72
CA SER A 475 -2.97 28.13 24.79
C SER A 475 -3.80 29.09 25.65
N SER A 476 -4.47 30.05 25.05
CA SER A 476 -5.48 30.84 25.75
C SER A 476 -6.86 30.22 25.60
N VAL A 477 -7.36 29.83 26.72
CA VAL A 477 -8.74 29.48 27.05
C VAL A 477 -9.66 30.66 26.71
N TRP A 478 -10.65 30.41 25.87
CA TRP A 478 -11.86 31.20 25.82
C TRP A 478 -13.05 30.33 26.22
N SER A 479 -13.43 30.49 27.49
CA SER A 479 -14.74 30.11 28.00
C SER A 479 -15.71 31.21 27.61
N GLN A 480 -16.73 30.86 26.86
CA GLN A 480 -17.91 31.70 26.74
C GLN A 480 -19.14 30.90 27.16
N ASP A 481 -19.65 31.33 28.32
CA ASP A 481 -20.97 30.98 28.82
C ASP A 481 -22.05 31.32 27.78
N SER A 482 -22.92 30.39 27.53
CA SER A 482 -24.27 30.67 27.09
C SER A 482 -25.23 29.68 27.72
N SER A 483 -25.82 30.15 28.82
CA SER A 483 -27.03 29.62 29.43
C SER A 483 -28.21 29.73 28.49
N VAL A 484 -28.85 28.62 28.14
CA VAL A 484 -30.23 28.62 27.64
C VAL A 484 -31.02 27.50 28.31
N HIS A 485 -31.96 27.93 29.06
CA HIS A 485 -33.17 27.34 29.62
C HIS A 485 -33.52 25.87 29.34
N SER A 486 -33.63 25.21 30.47
CA SER A 486 -34.45 24.03 30.76
C SER A 486 -35.90 24.17 30.35
N GLN A 487 -36.45 23.18 29.67
CA GLN A 487 -37.84 22.78 29.79
C GLN A 487 -37.95 21.27 30.01
N LYS A 488 -38.49 20.93 31.16
CA LYS A 488 -38.93 19.59 31.54
C LYS A 488 -40.11 19.20 30.67
N ASP A 489 -40.18 17.93 30.25
CA ASP A 489 -41.29 17.03 30.62
C ASP A 489 -41.06 15.62 30.04
N GLY A 490 -41.46 14.63 30.81
CA GLY A 490 -41.74 13.29 30.32
C GLY A 490 -40.83 12.16 30.76
N ALA A 491 -41.05 11.63 31.94
CA ALA A 491 -40.47 10.36 32.39
C ALA A 491 -41.04 9.19 31.58
N VAL A 492 -40.13 8.42 30.97
CA VAL A 492 -40.41 7.03 30.56
C VAL A 492 -39.28 6.19 31.08
N GLU A 493 -39.59 5.31 32.00
CA GLU A 493 -38.73 4.24 32.50
C GLU A 493 -38.28 3.39 31.31
N GLN A 494 -36.95 3.32 31.07
CA GLN A 494 -36.35 2.32 30.22
C GLN A 494 -35.39 1.46 31.03
N GLN A 495 -35.69 0.16 31.01
CA GLN A 495 -34.89 -0.92 31.54
C GLN A 495 -33.47 -0.89 30.97
N PRO A 496 -32.44 -1.37 31.69
CA PRO A 496 -31.04 -1.39 31.23
C PRO A 496 -30.90 -2.45 30.13
N ALA A 497 -30.73 -2.01 28.89
CA ALA A 497 -30.26 -2.86 27.81
C ALA A 497 -28.78 -3.13 27.99
N GLU A 498 -28.43 -4.29 28.50
CA GLU A 498 -27.10 -4.90 28.38
C GLU A 498 -26.77 -5.13 26.89
N ASN A 499 -25.55 -4.77 26.51
CA ASN A 499 -24.89 -5.13 25.24
C ASN A 499 -25.41 -4.49 23.95
N ALA A 500 -25.28 -3.18 23.83
CA ALA A 500 -25.07 -2.58 22.53
C ALA A 500 -23.62 -2.07 22.44
N LEU A 501 -22.70 -2.92 22.03
CA LEU A 501 -21.45 -2.49 21.41
C LEU A 501 -21.85 -1.49 20.34
N ALA A 502 -21.52 -0.20 20.54
CA ALA A 502 -21.67 0.81 19.51
C ALA A 502 -20.76 0.39 18.35
N ALA A 503 -21.31 -0.41 17.45
CA ALA A 503 -20.65 -0.81 16.23
C ALA A 503 -20.22 0.48 15.53
N VAL A 504 -18.93 0.63 15.32
CA VAL A 504 -18.40 1.59 14.33
C VAL A 504 -19.25 1.36 13.09
N PRO A 505 -19.94 2.38 12.54
CA PRO A 505 -20.77 2.17 11.37
C PRO A 505 -19.88 1.54 10.31
N GLU A 506 -20.10 0.25 10.06
CA GLU A 506 -19.44 -0.48 8.99
C GLU A 506 -19.62 0.34 7.72
N GLU A 507 -18.55 0.44 6.93
CA GLU A 507 -18.68 1.07 5.62
C GLU A 507 -19.86 0.42 4.92
N SER A 508 -20.95 1.17 4.76
CA SER A 508 -22.09 0.70 4.01
C SER A 508 -21.62 0.42 2.59
N ARG A 509 -21.19 -0.79 2.35
CA ARG A 509 -21.04 -1.29 0.99
C ARG A 509 -22.45 -1.28 0.42
N SER A 510 -22.67 -0.50 -0.62
CA SER A 510 -23.91 -0.56 -1.35
C SER A 510 -24.04 -1.96 -1.94
N GLU A 511 -24.59 -2.88 -1.18
CA GLU A 511 -24.98 -4.21 -1.66
C GLU A 511 -26.15 -4.00 -2.63
N GLY A 512 -25.90 -4.20 -3.90
CA GLY A 512 -26.96 -4.07 -4.90
C GLY A 512 -26.44 -4.20 -6.33
N LYS A 513 -27.32 -4.60 -7.25
CA LYS A 513 -27.04 -4.67 -8.68
C LYS A 513 -26.76 -3.26 -9.21
N ILE A 514 -25.64 -3.12 -9.97
CA ILE A 514 -25.31 -1.87 -10.65
C ILE A 514 -26.41 -1.56 -11.66
N THR A 515 -27.12 -0.46 -11.46
CA THR A 515 -28.21 -0.02 -12.35
C THR A 515 -27.65 0.55 -13.67
N PHE A 516 -28.36 0.35 -14.76
CA PHE A 516 -28.02 0.90 -16.08
C PHE A 516 -27.75 2.42 -16.07
N LYS A 517 -28.39 3.14 -15.16
CA LYS A 517 -28.17 4.58 -14.94
C LYS A 517 -26.71 4.90 -14.57
N ILE A 518 -26.02 4.02 -13.85
CA ILE A 518 -24.62 4.19 -13.45
C ILE A 518 -23.71 4.00 -14.68
N TYR A 519 -23.96 2.96 -15.49
CA TYR A 519 -23.22 2.75 -16.73
C TYR A 519 -23.38 3.93 -17.69
N ARG A 520 -24.59 4.42 -17.88
CA ARG A 520 -24.83 5.61 -18.70
C ARG A 520 -24.04 6.82 -18.20
N LYS A 521 -24.06 7.11 -16.89
CA LYS A 521 -23.27 8.20 -16.31
C LYS A 521 -21.76 8.02 -16.48
N TYR A 522 -21.28 6.79 -16.41
CA TYR A 522 -19.86 6.47 -16.60
C TYR A 522 -19.43 6.79 -18.04
N PHE A 523 -20.12 6.27 -19.03
CA PHE A 523 -19.77 6.48 -20.44
C PHE A 523 -19.95 7.94 -20.90
N THR A 524 -21.03 8.60 -20.45
CA THR A 524 -21.25 10.02 -20.75
C THR A 524 -20.30 10.98 -20.04
N ALA A 525 -19.58 10.51 -18.99
CA ALA A 525 -18.51 11.31 -18.37
C ALA A 525 -17.27 11.44 -19.26
N GLY A 526 -16.98 10.46 -20.12
CA GLY A 526 -15.77 10.43 -20.95
C GLY A 526 -15.98 10.69 -22.42
N ALA A 527 -17.23 10.66 -22.91
CA ALA A 527 -17.54 10.79 -24.32
C ALA A 527 -18.91 11.45 -24.55
N ASN A 528 -19.03 12.21 -25.64
CA ASN A 528 -20.30 12.75 -26.10
C ASN A 528 -21.16 11.62 -26.67
N TYR A 529 -22.47 11.81 -26.70
CA TYR A 529 -23.41 10.82 -27.25
C TYR A 529 -23.06 10.38 -28.68
N PHE A 530 -22.52 11.26 -29.50
CA PHE A 530 -22.04 10.93 -30.86
C PHE A 530 -20.88 9.91 -30.83
N VAL A 531 -19.91 10.09 -29.95
CA VAL A 531 -18.78 9.15 -29.83
C VAL A 531 -19.26 7.79 -29.31
N ILE A 532 -20.22 7.76 -28.38
CA ILE A 532 -20.82 6.51 -27.88
C ILE A 532 -21.61 5.82 -29.01
N PHE A 533 -22.35 6.56 -29.83
CA PHE A 533 -23.05 6.02 -31.00
C PHE A 533 -22.04 5.42 -31.97
N MET A 534 -20.99 6.16 -32.37
CA MET A 534 -19.92 5.65 -33.21
C MET A 534 -19.25 4.40 -32.66
N LEU A 535 -19.02 4.35 -31.34
CA LEU A 535 -18.48 3.17 -30.67
C LEU A 535 -19.38 1.94 -30.88
N ILE A 536 -20.69 2.10 -30.74
CA ILE A 536 -21.66 1.02 -30.95
C ILE A 536 -21.65 0.60 -32.44
N VAL A 537 -21.70 1.56 -33.38
CA VAL A 537 -21.65 1.29 -34.83
C VAL A 537 -20.40 0.51 -35.22
N PHE A 538 -19.20 0.94 -34.76
CA PHE A 538 -17.98 0.22 -35.08
C PHE A 538 -17.90 -1.16 -34.39
N ASN A 539 -18.53 -1.36 -33.24
CA ASN A 539 -18.65 -2.69 -32.64
C ASN A 539 -19.51 -3.62 -33.50
N ILE A 540 -20.63 -3.12 -34.00
CA ILE A 540 -21.51 -3.88 -34.90
C ILE A 540 -20.81 -4.16 -36.22
N LEU A 541 -20.21 -3.16 -36.88
CA LEU A 541 -19.50 -3.33 -38.13
C LEU A 541 -18.34 -4.33 -38.05
N ALA A 542 -17.55 -4.26 -36.95
CA ALA A 542 -16.49 -5.23 -36.72
C ALA A 542 -17.02 -6.66 -36.59
N GLN A 543 -18.15 -6.83 -35.90
CA GLN A 543 -18.77 -8.15 -35.73
C GLN A 543 -19.38 -8.66 -37.04
N VAL A 544 -20.05 -7.79 -37.77
CA VAL A 544 -20.62 -8.12 -39.07
C VAL A 544 -19.52 -8.55 -40.05
N ALA A 545 -18.44 -7.76 -40.19
CA ALA A 545 -17.31 -8.11 -41.06
C ALA A 545 -16.66 -9.45 -40.65
N TYR A 546 -16.52 -9.70 -39.31
CA TYR A 546 -15.99 -10.93 -38.78
C TYR A 546 -16.82 -12.16 -39.19
N VAL A 547 -18.15 -12.08 -39.12
CA VAL A 547 -19.07 -13.18 -39.47
C VAL A 547 -19.18 -13.33 -40.98
N LEU A 548 -19.26 -12.22 -41.72
CA LEU A 548 -19.35 -12.25 -43.19
C LEU A 548 -18.13 -12.93 -43.82
N GLN A 549 -16.95 -12.78 -43.26
CA GLN A 549 -15.73 -13.43 -43.72
C GLN A 549 -15.84 -14.97 -43.65
N ASP A 550 -16.37 -15.52 -42.57
CA ASP A 550 -16.58 -16.98 -42.44
C ASP A 550 -17.71 -17.45 -43.35
N TRP A 551 -18.81 -16.69 -43.43
CA TRP A 551 -19.92 -16.98 -44.30
C TRP A 551 -19.49 -16.99 -45.76
N TRP A 552 -18.70 -15.98 -46.21
CA TRP A 552 -18.19 -15.91 -47.58
C TRP A 552 -17.30 -17.10 -47.95
N LEU A 553 -16.44 -17.50 -47.05
CA LEU A 553 -15.57 -18.67 -47.25
C LEU A 553 -16.39 -19.97 -47.38
N SER A 554 -17.41 -20.14 -46.55
CA SER A 554 -18.33 -21.26 -46.61
C SER A 554 -19.15 -21.25 -47.92
N TYR A 555 -19.65 -20.07 -48.34
CA TYR A 555 -20.39 -19.89 -49.59
C TYR A 555 -19.51 -20.24 -50.78
N TRP A 556 -18.27 -19.74 -50.82
CA TRP A 556 -17.31 -20.06 -51.87
C TRP A 556 -17.04 -21.56 -51.98
N ALA A 557 -16.75 -22.21 -50.83
CA ALA A 557 -16.50 -23.64 -50.79
C ALA A 557 -17.71 -24.46 -51.31
N HIS A 558 -18.93 -24.10 -50.89
CA HIS A 558 -20.13 -24.80 -51.36
C HIS A 558 -20.40 -24.60 -52.86
N HIS A 559 -20.17 -23.41 -53.39
CA HIS A 559 -20.36 -23.13 -54.79
C HIS A 559 -19.34 -23.90 -55.66
N GLN A 560 -18.10 -23.98 -55.24
CA GLN A 560 -17.05 -24.74 -55.88
C GLN A 560 -17.31 -26.25 -55.85
N GLU A 561 -17.85 -26.75 -54.76
CA GLU A 561 -18.22 -28.16 -54.61
C GLU A 561 -19.39 -28.54 -55.54
N LYS A 562 -20.40 -27.70 -55.69
CA LYS A 562 -21.50 -27.89 -56.65
C LYS A 562 -21.00 -27.95 -58.08
N LEU A 563 -20.12 -27.07 -58.51
CA LEU A 563 -19.54 -27.07 -59.85
C LEU A 563 -18.75 -28.35 -60.14
N ASN A 564 -17.98 -28.84 -59.18
CA ASN A 564 -17.23 -30.09 -59.31
C ASN A 564 -18.14 -31.34 -59.44
N VAL A 565 -19.27 -31.37 -58.75
CA VAL A 565 -20.25 -32.44 -58.84
C VAL A 565 -20.95 -32.43 -60.19
N THR A 566 -21.26 -31.24 -60.73
CA THR A 566 -21.93 -31.12 -62.05
C THR A 566 -20.99 -31.51 -63.20
N THR A 567 -19.68 -31.18 -63.08
CA THR A 567 -18.66 -31.53 -64.10
C THR A 567 -18.38 -33.06 -64.15
N ASN A 568 -18.40 -33.77 -62.99
CA ASN A 568 -18.21 -35.20 -62.94
C ASN A 568 -19.47 -36.03 -63.32
N GLY A 569 -20.66 -35.42 -63.34
CA GLY A 569 -21.93 -36.08 -63.70
C GLY A 569 -22.31 -36.00 -65.19
N ASN A 570 -21.71 -35.11 -65.98
CA ASN A 570 -22.04 -34.89 -67.38
C ASN A 570 -20.84 -35.25 -68.27
N ASN A 571 -20.73 -36.51 -68.68
CA ASN A 571 -19.76 -36.98 -69.67
C ASN A 571 -20.09 -36.52 -71.11
N GLY A 572 -20.27 -35.24 -71.39
CA GLY A 572 -20.60 -34.85 -72.70
C GLY A 572 -20.79 -33.38 -73.08
N ALA A 573 -20.55 -32.44 -72.24
CA ALA A 573 -20.65 -31.01 -72.64
C ALA A 573 -19.38 -30.24 -72.32
N ASN A 574 -18.70 -29.71 -73.34
CA ASN A 574 -17.52 -28.87 -73.26
C ASN A 574 -17.89 -27.42 -72.86
N GLU A 575 -18.42 -27.19 -71.70
CA GLU A 575 -18.44 -25.91 -71.04
C GLU A 575 -17.95 -26.08 -69.61
N THR A 576 -16.62 -25.97 -69.48
CA THR A 576 -16.01 -25.78 -68.15
C THR A 576 -16.36 -24.36 -67.70
N GLU A 577 -17.45 -24.19 -66.89
CA GLU A 577 -17.68 -22.97 -66.15
C GLU A 577 -16.53 -22.82 -65.16
N HIS A 578 -15.49 -22.08 -65.58
CA HIS A 578 -14.39 -21.73 -64.74
C HIS A 578 -14.87 -20.68 -63.71
N LEU A 579 -14.89 -21.04 -62.47
CA LEU A 579 -15.13 -20.10 -61.39
C LEU A 579 -14.08 -18.98 -61.47
N ASP A 580 -14.52 -17.72 -61.52
CA ASP A 580 -13.59 -16.59 -61.51
C ASP A 580 -12.91 -16.49 -60.12
N LEU A 581 -11.78 -17.18 -60.01
CA LEU A 581 -10.98 -17.31 -58.77
C LEU A 581 -10.59 -15.93 -58.23
N ASN A 582 -10.27 -14.98 -59.10
CA ASN A 582 -9.84 -13.63 -58.72
C ASN A 582 -10.98 -12.86 -58.03
N PHE A 583 -12.23 -13.08 -58.47
CA PHE A 583 -13.40 -12.44 -57.88
C PHE A 583 -13.63 -12.94 -56.43
N TYR A 584 -13.67 -14.24 -56.22
CA TYR A 584 -13.92 -14.82 -54.89
C TYR A 584 -12.79 -14.50 -53.90
N LEU A 585 -11.53 -14.59 -54.34
CA LEU A 585 -10.36 -14.27 -53.57
C LEU A 585 -10.30 -12.77 -53.22
N GLY A 586 -10.67 -11.90 -54.19
CA GLY A 586 -10.72 -10.45 -54.02
C GLY A 586 -11.72 -10.01 -52.94
N ILE A 587 -12.94 -10.57 -52.95
CA ILE A 587 -13.94 -10.30 -51.91
C ILE A 587 -13.46 -10.81 -50.56
N TYR A 588 -12.87 -12.03 -50.50
CA TYR A 588 -12.35 -12.60 -49.25
C TYR A 588 -11.22 -11.74 -48.66
N ALA A 589 -10.32 -11.24 -49.52
CA ALA A 589 -9.27 -10.30 -49.10
C ALA A 589 -9.85 -8.97 -48.59
N GLY A 590 -10.84 -8.41 -49.29
CA GLY A 590 -11.53 -7.17 -48.89
C GLY A 590 -12.21 -7.30 -47.53
N LEU A 591 -12.93 -8.40 -47.28
CA LEU A 591 -13.55 -8.70 -45.97
C LEU A 591 -12.52 -8.88 -44.87
N THR A 592 -11.36 -9.49 -45.17
CA THR A 592 -10.26 -9.64 -44.20
C THR A 592 -9.70 -8.26 -43.81
N VAL A 593 -9.42 -7.39 -44.78
CA VAL A 593 -8.96 -6.02 -44.53
C VAL A 593 -9.99 -5.22 -43.73
N ALA A 594 -11.28 -5.31 -44.09
CA ALA A 594 -12.36 -4.65 -43.35
C ALA A 594 -12.42 -5.13 -41.85
N THR A 595 -12.29 -6.44 -41.61
CA THR A 595 -12.25 -7.02 -40.26
C THR A 595 -11.07 -6.47 -39.45
N ILE A 596 -9.89 -6.34 -40.05
CA ILE A 596 -8.70 -5.77 -39.43
C ILE A 596 -8.95 -4.30 -39.04
N LEU A 597 -9.39 -3.48 -40.00
CA LEU A 597 -9.60 -2.04 -39.81
C LEU A 597 -10.66 -1.76 -38.73
N PHE A 598 -11.84 -2.38 -38.85
CA PHE A 598 -12.91 -2.19 -37.87
C PHE A 598 -12.54 -2.73 -36.50
N GLY A 599 -11.80 -3.84 -36.42
CA GLY A 599 -11.30 -4.40 -35.16
C GLY A 599 -10.33 -3.46 -34.42
N ILE A 600 -9.40 -2.83 -35.15
CA ILE A 600 -8.45 -1.85 -34.59
C ILE A 600 -9.18 -0.59 -34.11
N ILE A 601 -10.04 0.01 -35.00
CA ILE A 601 -10.79 1.24 -34.69
C ILE A 601 -11.65 1.03 -33.43
N ARG A 602 -12.40 -0.07 -33.37
CA ARG A 602 -13.21 -0.45 -32.23
C ARG A 602 -12.40 -0.49 -30.92
N SER A 603 -11.27 -1.21 -30.93
CA SER A 603 -10.44 -1.36 -29.74
C SER A 603 -9.86 -0.03 -29.27
N LEU A 604 -9.36 0.81 -30.15
CA LEU A 604 -8.80 2.11 -29.80
C LEU A 604 -9.87 3.04 -29.22
N LEU A 605 -11.06 3.10 -29.84
CA LEU A 605 -12.18 3.92 -29.36
C LEU A 605 -12.64 3.52 -27.96
N VAL A 606 -12.78 2.21 -27.70
CA VAL A 606 -13.16 1.71 -26.36
C VAL A 606 -12.19 2.21 -25.29
N PHE A 607 -10.88 2.01 -25.48
CA PHE A 607 -9.88 2.42 -24.48
C PHE A 607 -9.81 3.94 -24.31
N GLN A 608 -9.97 4.71 -25.41
CA GLN A 608 -10.04 6.17 -25.33
C GLN A 608 -11.20 6.64 -24.45
N VAL A 609 -12.41 6.10 -24.66
CA VAL A 609 -13.59 6.44 -23.86
C VAL A 609 -13.39 6.06 -22.39
N LEU A 610 -12.86 4.87 -22.10
CA LEU A 610 -12.62 4.42 -20.72
C LEU A 610 -11.62 5.31 -19.97
N VAL A 611 -10.51 5.69 -20.61
CA VAL A 611 -9.49 6.56 -19.99
C VAL A 611 -10.05 7.96 -19.74
N ASN A 612 -10.77 8.53 -20.69
CA ASN A 612 -11.41 9.86 -20.54
C ASN A 612 -12.46 9.85 -19.43
N SER A 613 -13.28 8.79 -19.33
CA SER A 613 -14.25 8.62 -18.24
C SER A 613 -13.55 8.59 -16.89
N GLY A 614 -12.49 7.80 -16.75
CA GLY A 614 -11.70 7.72 -15.55
C GLY A 614 -11.07 9.06 -15.14
N GLN A 615 -10.57 9.84 -16.11
CA GLN A 615 -10.04 11.19 -15.87
C GLN A 615 -11.11 12.15 -15.37
N THR A 616 -12.24 12.21 -16.05
CA THR A 616 -13.33 13.14 -15.72
C THR A 616 -13.91 12.83 -14.33
N LEU A 617 -14.13 11.55 -14.01
CA LEU A 617 -14.62 11.13 -12.69
C LEU A 617 -13.62 11.47 -11.57
N HIS A 618 -12.34 11.21 -11.80
CA HIS A 618 -11.29 11.58 -10.84
C HIS A 618 -11.27 13.08 -10.57
N ASN A 619 -11.32 13.91 -11.61
CA ASN A 619 -11.30 15.36 -11.46
C ASN A 619 -12.52 15.88 -10.71
N ARG A 620 -13.73 15.36 -11.00
CA ARG A 620 -14.96 15.70 -10.27
C ARG A 620 -14.88 15.29 -8.80
N MET A 621 -14.38 14.08 -8.51
CA MET A 621 -14.20 13.61 -7.14
C MET A 621 -13.21 14.49 -6.37
N PHE A 622 -12.08 14.83 -6.96
CA PHE A 622 -11.08 15.68 -6.33
C PHE A 622 -11.61 17.09 -6.05
N GLN A 623 -12.35 17.68 -7.01
CA GLN A 623 -13.02 18.97 -6.79
C GLN A 623 -14.05 18.92 -5.66
N SER A 624 -14.80 17.82 -5.54
CA SER A 624 -15.76 17.64 -4.43
C SER A 624 -15.05 17.55 -3.08
N ILE A 625 -13.89 16.88 -3.02
CA ILE A 625 -13.07 16.81 -1.79
C ILE A 625 -12.57 18.22 -1.41
N LEU A 626 -12.05 18.99 -2.34
CA LEU A 626 -11.58 20.36 -2.07
C LEU A 626 -12.69 21.29 -1.56
N ARG A 627 -13.93 21.07 -2.01
CA ARG A 627 -15.13 21.86 -1.57
C ARG A 627 -15.74 21.37 -0.26
N ALA A 628 -15.36 20.22 0.26
CA ALA A 628 -15.90 19.68 1.51
C ALA A 628 -15.56 20.59 2.70
N PRO A 629 -16.45 20.79 3.69
CA PRO A 629 -16.17 21.60 4.88
C PRO A 629 -15.08 20.96 5.75
N VAL A 630 -14.38 21.76 6.58
CA VAL A 630 -13.28 21.29 7.45
C VAL A 630 -13.75 20.18 8.40
N LEU A 631 -14.98 20.32 8.95
CA LEU A 631 -15.59 19.32 9.84
C LEU A 631 -15.66 17.91 9.21
N PHE A 632 -15.76 17.83 7.88
CA PHE A 632 -15.75 16.56 7.16
C PHE A 632 -14.42 15.82 7.33
N PHE A 633 -13.29 16.55 7.34
CA PHE A 633 -11.95 15.97 7.50
C PHE A 633 -11.68 15.57 8.96
N ASP A 634 -12.24 16.30 9.92
CA ASP A 634 -12.14 15.98 11.34
C ASP A 634 -12.90 14.68 11.69
N ARG A 635 -14.06 14.45 11.07
CA ARG A 635 -14.90 13.25 11.29
C ARG A 635 -14.49 12.02 10.47
N ASN A 636 -13.72 12.20 9.40
CA ASN A 636 -13.31 11.12 8.51
C ASN A 636 -11.78 11.07 8.43
N PRO A 637 -11.12 10.15 9.14
CA PRO A 637 -9.66 10.01 9.10
C PRO A 637 -9.15 9.62 7.71
N ILE A 638 -7.91 10.00 7.41
CA ILE A 638 -7.27 9.92 6.08
C ILE A 638 -7.27 8.50 5.48
N GLY A 639 -7.23 7.46 6.30
CA GLY A 639 -7.26 6.06 5.86
C GLY A 639 -8.50 5.69 5.05
N LYS A 640 -9.65 6.29 5.35
CA LYS A 640 -10.91 6.06 4.66
C LYS A 640 -10.93 6.55 3.21
N TYR A 641 -10.05 7.49 2.84
CA TYR A 641 -9.89 8.00 1.47
C TYR A 641 -8.96 7.17 0.62
N ASN A 642 -7.97 6.50 1.23
CA ASN A 642 -7.00 5.69 0.52
C ASN A 642 -7.56 4.30 0.19
N SER A 643 -8.44 3.74 1.04
CA SER A 643 -9.08 2.44 0.78
C SER A 643 -10.09 2.49 -0.37
N LYS A 644 -10.72 3.64 -0.63
CA LYS A 644 -11.62 3.83 -1.78
C LYS A 644 -10.90 3.99 -3.13
N LYS A 645 -9.57 4.02 -3.15
CA LYS A 645 -8.75 4.25 -4.35
C LYS A 645 -8.07 3.02 -4.92
N SER A 646 -8.35 1.83 -4.40
CA SER A 646 -7.98 0.59 -5.04
C SER A 646 -9.21 -0.10 -5.63
N PRO A 647 -9.76 0.35 -6.76
CA PRO A 647 -10.45 -0.55 -7.64
C PRO A 647 -9.39 -1.19 -8.51
N ASN A 648 -9.36 -2.51 -8.53
CA ASN A 648 -8.72 -3.28 -9.57
C ASN A 648 -9.14 -2.71 -10.94
N LEU A 649 -8.26 -1.96 -11.59
CA LEU A 649 -8.25 -1.64 -13.01
C LEU A 649 -6.98 -2.20 -13.60
#